data_cd056b405e6f47e0c0655de3292a8f6e
#
_entry.id   cd056b405e6f47e0c0655de3292a8f6e
#
_cell.length_a   1.000
_cell.length_b   1.000
_cell.length_c   1.000
_cell.angle_alpha   90.00
_cell.angle_beta   90.00
_cell.angle_gamma   90.00
#
_symmetry.space_group_name_H-M   'P 1'
#
loop_
_entity.id
_entity.type
_entity.pdbx_description
1 polymer ?
#
loop_
_entity_poly.entity_id
_entity_poly.type
_entity_poly.pdbx_seq_one_letter_code
_entity_poly.pdbx_strand_id
1 'polypeptide(L)'
;MSINVVKRDGTRAPFDANQVNLALVEASEGLPDQIQKVVQVASELQLTLFDGITTQQLDEAVIHTALQNVKDDPDFDKIAARLLLKNIYKNILGHYKDAKELKKLHEKHFPVYLKQGIKDGLLDTRMNDKVFDIKKLAAALDPTRDDLSKYLGVITNKNRYSLRKNSGDAIEVPQYTHMRIAMGLSFNEKDPTAAALDFYDHMSRLEYVPGGSTRINAGGAFPQLSNCFLFNIDDDMESIAKGVRDTMFIAKGTGGIGIGVTKLRAAGSPVKTTNTESTGPIPFIKMLDTALFAVSRKGKKAGAAAIYMENWHLNFPQFLDLKQNSGDPYLRTRIANTAVYLSDEFMKRVQKEQDWYMFDPADTPELIELYGEAFSKKYNEYVKLAEEGKMRDFSKINAREQYHQILTILQATSHPWLTWKDTINVRALNNNTGTIHHSNLCTEITLPQDKDNTSVCNLVSINLSAFLNEDHTWDWDRMAAAARSAIRQLDNLCDITNTPIPEAMNSNLQNRALGLGVMGFTDVIEKLGYSYESEEAYDLMDQLCEFVSFHAIDASADMAKELGSYPMFKGSAWSKGVLPIDTIDQLELDRNVKVEITRKKRLDWEKLRAKVKKGMRNATLMAIAPTANIAHIAGTTPGLDPQFAQIFSRATLNGKFLEVNVNLINDLKKLDLWDEVKDDVLRLQGDVQQIEKIPQHIKDVYKTSFQLSPYAFIEVAARAQKWVDQAISRNMYLETRDVDEYENIYMAAWKRGLKTTYYLHVKPRHTAEQSTVKVNKAESLGGNGPRKTGFGFAKKQAVGVET
;
A
#
# COMPACT_ATOMS: atom_id res chain seq x y z
N MET A 1 23.93 40.11 -20.61
CA MET A 1 25.07 39.18 -20.35
C MET A 1 24.76 37.89 -21.07
N SER A 2 25.72 37.32 -21.80
CA SER A 2 25.55 36.00 -22.42
C SER A 2 25.67 34.95 -21.33
N ILE A 3 24.62 34.15 -21.13
CA ILE A 3 24.58 33.03 -20.17
C ILE A 3 25.39 31.87 -20.78
N ASN A 4 26.30 31.29 -20.02
CA ASN A 4 27.02 30.08 -20.40
C ASN A 4 26.49 28.88 -19.59
N VAL A 5 26.45 27.74 -20.26
CA VAL A 5 26.04 26.46 -19.68
C VAL A 5 27.26 25.56 -19.52
N VAL A 6 27.39 24.91 -18.38
CA VAL A 6 28.43 23.90 -18.13
C VAL A 6 27.92 22.54 -18.55
N LYS A 7 28.55 21.96 -19.60
CA LYS A 7 28.20 20.61 -20.06
C LYS A 7 28.67 19.53 -19.07
N ARG A 8 28.21 18.30 -19.26
CA ARG A 8 28.55 17.15 -18.39
C ARG A 8 30.05 16.80 -18.39
N ASP A 9 30.75 17.11 -19.48
CA ASP A 9 32.20 16.94 -19.58
C ASP A 9 33.02 18.10 -18.96
N GLY A 10 32.30 19.06 -18.32
CA GLY A 10 32.91 20.26 -17.71
C GLY A 10 33.16 21.42 -18.68
N THR A 11 32.93 21.26 -19.98
CA THR A 11 33.11 22.33 -20.95
C THR A 11 32.02 23.39 -20.84
N ARG A 12 32.38 24.67 -21.05
CA ARG A 12 31.41 25.78 -21.11
C ARG A 12 31.00 26.06 -22.53
N ALA A 13 29.74 26.26 -22.78
CA ALA A 13 29.15 26.66 -24.06
C ALA A 13 28.10 27.77 -23.85
N PRO A 14 27.86 28.66 -24.80
CA PRO A 14 26.77 29.61 -24.74
C PRO A 14 25.43 28.88 -24.57
N PHE A 15 24.54 29.47 -23.82
CA PHE A 15 23.15 28.97 -23.70
C PHE A 15 22.44 29.07 -25.05
N ASP A 16 21.88 27.96 -25.50
CA ASP A 16 21.11 27.88 -26.74
C ASP A 16 19.62 27.63 -26.42
N ALA A 17 18.81 28.68 -26.48
CA ALA A 17 17.38 28.62 -26.26
C ALA A 17 16.65 27.67 -27.23
N ASN A 18 17.19 27.47 -28.45
CA ASN A 18 16.57 26.59 -29.43
C ASN A 18 16.58 25.13 -28.98
N GLN A 19 17.64 24.69 -28.29
CA GLN A 19 17.68 23.31 -27.77
C GLN A 19 16.61 23.06 -26.68
N VAL A 20 16.36 24.05 -25.83
CA VAL A 20 15.30 23.98 -24.82
C VAL A 20 13.92 23.98 -25.47
N ASN A 21 13.72 24.87 -26.42
CA ASN A 21 12.47 24.95 -27.18
C ASN A 21 12.17 23.65 -27.93
N LEU A 22 13.17 23.07 -28.61
CA LEU A 22 13.03 21.77 -29.27
C LEU A 22 12.64 20.66 -28.28
N ALA A 23 13.26 20.63 -27.09
CA ALA A 23 12.91 19.65 -26.06
C ALA A 23 11.48 19.83 -25.55
N LEU A 24 11.01 21.07 -25.42
CA LEU A 24 9.64 21.38 -25.02
C LEU A 24 8.64 21.03 -26.14
N VAL A 25 8.96 21.31 -27.40
CA VAL A 25 8.12 20.94 -28.55
C VAL A 25 7.94 19.42 -28.62
N GLU A 26 9.02 18.66 -28.52
CA GLU A 26 8.95 17.19 -28.47
C GLU A 26 8.14 16.70 -27.27
N ALA A 27 8.35 17.27 -26.08
CA ALA A 27 7.63 16.86 -24.87
C ALA A 27 6.14 17.21 -24.91
N SER A 28 5.74 18.20 -25.68
CA SER A 28 4.35 18.64 -25.86
C SER A 28 3.66 18.07 -27.11
N GLU A 29 4.34 17.19 -27.86
CA GLU A 29 3.78 16.59 -29.07
C GLU A 29 2.46 15.86 -28.79
N GLY A 30 1.45 16.14 -29.64
CA GLY A 30 0.11 15.55 -29.55
C GLY A 30 -0.77 16.10 -28.40
N LEU A 31 -0.30 17.10 -27.66
CA LEU A 31 -1.12 17.77 -26.64
C LEU A 31 -1.87 18.99 -27.26
N PRO A 32 -3.07 19.31 -26.73
CA PRO A 32 -3.78 20.54 -27.12
C PRO A 32 -2.91 21.77 -26.83
N ASP A 33 -3.11 22.84 -27.62
CA ASP A 33 -2.45 24.14 -27.44
C ASP A 33 -0.92 24.07 -27.28
N GLN A 34 -0.30 23.13 -27.98
CA GLN A 34 1.13 22.81 -27.90
C GLN A 34 2.03 24.06 -27.92
N ILE A 35 1.83 24.96 -28.91
CA ILE A 35 2.66 26.16 -29.07
C ILE A 35 2.56 27.07 -27.83
N GLN A 36 1.35 27.27 -27.31
CA GLN A 36 1.11 28.12 -26.14
C GLN A 36 1.82 27.54 -24.91
N LYS A 37 1.74 26.23 -24.67
CA LYS A 37 2.40 25.54 -23.56
C LYS A 37 3.93 25.68 -23.66
N VAL A 38 4.50 25.53 -24.86
CA VAL A 38 5.94 25.71 -25.09
C VAL A 38 6.37 27.14 -24.77
N VAL A 39 5.66 28.14 -25.29
CA VAL A 39 5.95 29.57 -25.06
C VAL A 39 5.85 29.90 -23.55
N GLN A 40 4.85 29.40 -22.87
CA GLN A 40 4.65 29.63 -21.43
C GLN A 40 5.82 29.13 -20.62
N VAL A 41 6.22 27.86 -20.80
CA VAL A 41 7.36 27.28 -20.06
C VAL A 41 8.68 27.96 -20.42
N ALA A 42 8.92 28.24 -21.72
CA ALA A 42 10.13 28.90 -22.20
C ALA A 42 10.28 30.32 -21.64
N SER A 43 9.22 31.09 -21.57
CA SER A 43 9.23 32.46 -21.04
C SER A 43 9.50 32.51 -19.54
N GLU A 44 8.86 31.62 -18.77
CA GLU A 44 9.05 31.52 -17.33
C GLU A 44 10.45 30.99 -16.98
N LEU A 45 10.99 30.06 -17.78
CA LEU A 45 12.34 29.51 -17.58
C LEU A 45 13.41 30.60 -17.66
N GLN A 46 13.30 31.57 -18.59
CA GLN A 46 14.27 32.65 -18.75
C GLN A 46 14.52 33.44 -17.47
N LEU A 47 13.50 33.54 -16.60
CA LEU A 47 13.58 34.21 -15.30
C LEU A 47 14.43 33.46 -14.26
N THR A 48 14.74 32.20 -14.51
CA THR A 48 15.45 31.31 -13.57
C THR A 48 16.89 30.99 -13.98
N LEU A 49 17.32 31.42 -15.15
CA LEU A 49 18.64 31.12 -15.68
C LEU A 49 19.75 32.01 -15.10
N PHE A 50 20.93 31.44 -14.84
CA PHE A 50 22.13 32.13 -14.37
C PHE A 50 23.37 31.62 -15.10
N ASP A 51 24.41 32.46 -15.16
CA ASP A 51 25.72 32.09 -15.84
C ASP A 51 26.39 30.94 -15.08
N GLY A 52 26.85 29.94 -15.82
CA GLY A 52 27.45 28.72 -15.25
C GLY A 52 26.48 27.65 -14.79
N ILE A 53 25.18 27.76 -15.13
CA ILE A 53 24.18 26.68 -14.86
C ILE A 53 24.64 25.40 -15.57
N THR A 54 24.60 24.26 -14.88
CA THR A 54 24.92 22.97 -15.53
C THR A 54 23.75 22.50 -16.39
N THR A 55 24.01 21.65 -17.40
CA THR A 55 22.95 21.04 -18.22
C THR A 55 21.97 20.24 -17.38
N GLN A 56 22.43 19.59 -16.31
CA GLN A 56 21.53 18.89 -15.38
C GLN A 56 20.61 19.85 -14.63
N GLN A 57 21.14 20.95 -14.10
CA GLN A 57 20.34 21.97 -13.43
C GLN A 57 19.35 22.64 -14.40
N LEU A 58 19.78 22.83 -15.66
CA LEU A 58 18.88 23.35 -16.70
C LEU A 58 17.72 22.39 -16.99
N ASP A 59 18.01 21.10 -17.17
CA ASP A 59 16.98 20.07 -17.38
C ASP A 59 16.01 20.02 -16.18
N GLU A 60 16.52 20.09 -14.93
CA GLU A 60 15.71 20.16 -13.71
C GLU A 60 14.86 21.45 -13.64
N ALA A 61 15.41 22.59 -14.06
CA ALA A 61 14.69 23.86 -14.10
C ALA A 61 13.53 23.83 -15.09
N VAL A 62 13.73 23.27 -16.29
CA VAL A 62 12.67 23.12 -17.30
C VAL A 62 11.53 22.23 -16.79
N ILE A 63 11.87 21.07 -16.20
CA ILE A 63 10.88 20.15 -15.60
C ILE A 63 10.12 20.87 -14.48
N HIS A 64 10.83 21.59 -13.62
CA HIS A 64 10.20 22.28 -12.50
C HIS A 64 9.28 23.40 -12.96
N THR A 65 9.66 24.15 -13.98
CA THR A 65 8.80 25.17 -14.59
C THR A 65 7.54 24.57 -15.18
N ALA A 66 7.64 23.43 -15.89
CA ALA A 66 6.45 22.73 -16.35
C ALA A 66 5.55 22.31 -15.18
N LEU A 67 6.09 21.71 -14.12
CA LEU A 67 5.31 21.29 -12.95
C LEU A 67 4.60 22.44 -12.21
N GLN A 68 5.15 23.66 -12.25
CA GLN A 68 4.49 24.82 -11.66
C GLN A 68 3.22 25.24 -12.40
N ASN A 69 3.10 24.86 -13.67
CA ASN A 69 1.97 25.17 -14.53
C ASN A 69 0.88 24.06 -14.56
N VAL A 70 1.08 22.94 -13.83
CA VAL A 70 0.06 21.87 -13.71
C VAL A 70 -1.26 22.40 -13.14
N LYS A 71 -1.22 23.44 -12.30
CA LYS A 71 -2.40 24.12 -11.77
C LYS A 71 -3.26 24.82 -12.85
N ASP A 72 -2.66 25.24 -13.95
CA ASP A 72 -3.34 25.90 -15.05
C ASP A 72 -3.86 24.89 -16.07
N ASP A 73 -3.05 23.87 -16.36
CA ASP A 73 -3.41 22.77 -17.25
C ASP A 73 -2.70 21.45 -16.84
N PRO A 74 -3.44 20.35 -16.61
CA PRO A 74 -2.86 19.04 -16.27
C PRO A 74 -1.86 18.50 -17.28
N ASP A 75 -1.93 18.89 -18.55
CA ASP A 75 -0.99 18.46 -19.60
C ASP A 75 0.46 18.82 -19.28
N PHE A 76 0.71 19.82 -18.44
CA PHE A 76 2.05 20.15 -17.99
C PHE A 76 2.69 19.04 -17.14
N ASP A 77 1.92 18.21 -16.46
CA ASP A 77 2.45 16.99 -15.80
C ASP A 77 3.02 16.03 -16.83
N LYS A 78 2.30 15.84 -17.95
CA LYS A 78 2.76 14.98 -19.05
C LYS A 78 4.02 15.53 -19.71
N ILE A 79 4.11 16.84 -19.93
CA ILE A 79 5.31 17.50 -20.44
C ILE A 79 6.49 17.26 -19.47
N ALA A 80 6.28 17.44 -18.16
CA ALA A 80 7.31 17.21 -17.15
C ALA A 80 7.74 15.73 -17.11
N ALA A 81 6.79 14.78 -17.23
CA ALA A 81 7.07 13.36 -17.29
C ALA A 81 7.95 13.00 -18.49
N ARG A 82 7.59 13.48 -19.68
CA ARG A 82 8.33 13.24 -20.92
C ARG A 82 9.74 13.85 -20.90
N LEU A 83 9.89 15.06 -20.34
CA LEU A 83 11.22 15.68 -20.14
C LEU A 83 12.09 14.85 -19.17
N LEU A 84 11.50 14.35 -18.09
CA LEU A 84 12.21 13.47 -17.15
C LEU A 84 12.61 12.15 -17.80
N LEU A 85 11.73 11.51 -18.57
CA LEU A 85 12.01 10.30 -19.34
C LEU A 85 13.15 10.53 -20.34
N LYS A 86 13.11 11.63 -21.10
CA LYS A 86 14.18 12.02 -22.02
C LYS A 86 15.54 12.12 -21.30
N ASN A 87 15.54 12.67 -20.09
CA ASN A 87 16.72 12.77 -19.25
C ASN A 87 17.23 11.38 -18.81
N ILE A 88 16.32 10.48 -18.40
CA ILE A 88 16.64 9.10 -18.01
C ILE A 88 17.26 8.35 -19.20
N TYR A 89 16.62 8.41 -20.37
CA TYR A 89 17.10 7.73 -21.58
C TYR A 89 18.50 8.23 -22.00
N LYS A 90 18.69 9.55 -22.02
CA LYS A 90 19.98 10.18 -22.36
C LYS A 90 21.12 9.73 -21.45
N ASN A 91 20.81 9.57 -20.15
CA ASN A 91 21.79 9.17 -19.14
C ASN A 91 22.20 7.70 -19.25
N ILE A 92 21.28 6.84 -19.64
CA ILE A 92 21.44 5.38 -19.62
C ILE A 92 21.72 4.82 -21.01
N LEU A 93 20.99 5.26 -22.02
CA LEU A 93 21.04 4.73 -23.38
C LEU A 93 21.86 5.61 -24.35
N GLY A 94 22.07 6.89 -24.02
CA GLY A 94 22.70 7.88 -24.87
C GLY A 94 21.71 8.74 -25.66
N HIS A 95 22.23 9.51 -26.64
CA HIS A 95 21.43 10.40 -27.48
C HIS A 95 20.65 9.62 -28.53
N TYR A 96 19.46 10.08 -28.83
CA TYR A 96 18.58 9.57 -29.91
C TYR A 96 17.83 10.73 -30.58
N LYS A 97 17.41 10.52 -31.82
CA LYS A 97 16.75 11.54 -32.65
C LYS A 97 15.23 11.42 -32.66
N ASP A 98 14.71 10.18 -32.60
CA ASP A 98 13.30 9.89 -32.74
C ASP A 98 12.91 8.60 -31.98
N ALA A 99 11.63 8.31 -31.90
CA ALA A 99 11.06 7.13 -31.23
C ALA A 99 11.59 5.81 -31.82
N LYS A 100 11.87 5.76 -33.13
CA LYS A 100 12.39 4.56 -33.81
C LYS A 100 13.84 4.27 -33.38
N GLU A 101 14.66 5.32 -33.28
CA GLU A 101 16.02 5.19 -32.77
C GLU A 101 16.02 4.84 -31.29
N LEU A 102 15.13 5.46 -30.49
CA LEU A 102 14.98 5.12 -29.07
C LEU A 102 14.63 3.65 -28.88
N LYS A 103 13.70 3.09 -29.64
CA LYS A 103 13.40 1.65 -29.60
C LYS A 103 14.62 0.79 -29.92
N LYS A 104 15.37 1.12 -30.99
CA LYS A 104 16.60 0.42 -31.34
C LYS A 104 17.66 0.51 -30.25
N LEU A 105 17.78 1.64 -29.56
CA LEU A 105 18.68 1.78 -28.43
C LEU A 105 18.27 0.88 -27.26
N HIS A 106 16.97 0.80 -26.94
CA HIS A 106 16.47 -0.14 -25.92
C HIS A 106 16.86 -1.59 -26.27
N GLU A 107 16.57 -2.02 -27.49
CA GLU A 107 16.89 -3.37 -27.96
C GLU A 107 18.41 -3.66 -27.90
N LYS A 108 19.24 -2.72 -28.34
CA LYS A 108 20.70 -2.86 -28.39
C LYS A 108 21.32 -2.90 -26.99
N HIS A 109 20.87 -2.02 -26.08
CA HIS A 109 21.45 -1.86 -24.76
C HIS A 109 20.97 -2.90 -23.74
N PHE A 110 19.79 -3.49 -23.92
CA PHE A 110 19.23 -4.45 -22.97
C PHE A 110 20.15 -5.65 -22.68
N PRO A 111 20.71 -6.33 -23.66
CA PRO A 111 21.68 -7.43 -23.41
C PRO A 111 22.95 -6.94 -22.68
N VAL A 112 23.40 -5.70 -22.96
CA VAL A 112 24.56 -5.08 -22.29
C VAL A 112 24.24 -4.79 -20.83
N TYR A 113 23.04 -4.25 -20.55
CA TYR A 113 22.54 -4.01 -19.21
C TYR A 113 22.50 -5.31 -18.37
N LEU A 114 21.96 -6.40 -18.92
CA LEU A 114 21.90 -7.70 -18.24
C LEU A 114 23.30 -8.22 -17.91
N LYS A 115 24.19 -8.24 -18.91
CA LYS A 115 25.57 -8.74 -18.76
C LYS A 115 26.34 -7.92 -17.72
N GLN A 116 26.24 -6.59 -17.79
CA GLN A 116 26.93 -5.73 -16.84
C GLN A 116 26.33 -5.82 -15.43
N GLY A 117 25.00 -5.86 -15.31
CA GLY A 117 24.30 -5.99 -14.02
C GLY A 117 24.64 -7.30 -13.30
N ILE A 118 24.77 -8.41 -14.02
CA ILE A 118 25.21 -9.70 -13.46
C ILE A 118 26.66 -9.57 -13.00
N LYS A 119 27.54 -9.01 -13.83
CA LYS A 119 28.97 -8.82 -13.51
C LYS A 119 29.17 -7.95 -12.27
N ASP A 120 28.36 -6.92 -12.11
CA ASP A 120 28.43 -5.98 -10.98
C ASP A 120 27.74 -6.54 -9.71
N GLY A 121 27.17 -7.76 -9.76
CA GLY A 121 26.46 -8.40 -8.65
C GLY A 121 25.14 -7.70 -8.28
N LEU A 122 24.53 -6.98 -9.21
CA LEU A 122 23.24 -6.30 -9.05
C LEU A 122 22.06 -7.15 -9.51
N LEU A 123 22.27 -7.98 -10.56
CA LEU A 123 21.25 -8.87 -11.12
C LEU A 123 21.50 -10.32 -10.76
N ASP A 124 20.44 -11.11 -10.74
CA ASP A 124 20.49 -12.56 -10.57
C ASP A 124 21.26 -13.19 -11.75
N THR A 125 22.14 -14.14 -11.43
CA THR A 125 22.98 -14.83 -12.44
C THR A 125 22.17 -15.62 -13.45
N ARG A 126 20.91 -15.98 -13.14
CA ARG A 126 19.98 -16.67 -14.05
C ARG A 126 19.42 -15.76 -15.16
N MET A 127 19.60 -14.44 -15.07
CA MET A 127 19.11 -13.50 -16.09
C MET A 127 20.03 -13.46 -17.33
N ASN A 128 20.22 -14.60 -17.96
CA ASN A 128 21.14 -14.78 -19.07
C ASN A 128 20.53 -15.59 -20.23
N ASP A 129 21.28 -15.72 -21.31
CA ASP A 129 20.86 -16.43 -22.56
C ASP A 129 20.73 -17.93 -22.45
N LYS A 130 21.13 -18.54 -21.33
CA LYS A 130 20.90 -19.97 -21.05
C LYS A 130 19.48 -20.23 -20.55
N VAL A 131 18.84 -19.22 -19.94
CA VAL A 131 17.49 -19.31 -19.38
C VAL A 131 16.48 -18.62 -20.29
N PHE A 132 16.85 -17.51 -20.91
CA PHE A 132 15.94 -16.64 -21.68
C PHE A 132 16.43 -16.41 -23.10
N ASP A 133 15.51 -16.33 -24.06
CA ASP A 133 15.78 -15.73 -25.37
C ASP A 133 15.86 -14.18 -25.21
N ILE A 134 17.09 -13.70 -24.90
CA ILE A 134 17.35 -12.28 -24.64
C ILE A 134 17.03 -11.42 -25.87
N LYS A 135 17.20 -11.94 -27.11
CA LYS A 135 16.87 -11.20 -28.32
C LYS A 135 15.37 -10.97 -28.43
N LYS A 136 14.57 -12.00 -28.14
CA LYS A 136 13.11 -11.94 -28.16
C LYS A 136 12.58 -10.97 -27.10
N LEU A 137 13.16 -11.02 -25.89
CA LEU A 137 12.80 -10.08 -24.81
C LEU A 137 13.19 -8.64 -25.17
N ALA A 138 14.37 -8.41 -25.71
CA ALA A 138 14.82 -7.08 -26.14
C ALA A 138 13.90 -6.49 -27.23
N ALA A 139 13.53 -7.28 -28.22
CA ALA A 139 12.62 -6.85 -29.30
C ALA A 139 11.20 -6.50 -28.81
N ALA A 140 10.76 -7.09 -27.70
CA ALA A 140 9.45 -6.82 -27.10
C ALA A 140 9.39 -5.52 -26.29
N LEU A 141 10.54 -4.91 -25.92
CA LEU A 141 10.57 -3.66 -25.19
C LEU A 141 9.89 -2.55 -25.98
N ASP A 142 8.94 -1.87 -25.35
CA ASP A 142 8.13 -0.82 -25.97
C ASP A 142 8.22 0.48 -25.16
N PRO A 143 9.16 1.38 -25.48
CA PRO A 143 9.32 2.65 -24.78
C PRO A 143 8.13 3.62 -24.94
N THR A 144 7.21 3.39 -25.90
CA THR A 144 6.00 4.22 -26.03
C THR A 144 5.07 4.05 -24.83
N ARG A 145 5.13 2.91 -24.16
CA ARG A 145 4.33 2.64 -22.93
C ARG A 145 4.76 3.49 -21.74
N ASP A 146 5.98 4.06 -21.75
CA ASP A 146 6.42 4.98 -20.68
C ASP A 146 5.55 6.26 -20.65
N ASP A 147 4.90 6.61 -21.77
CA ASP A 147 3.98 7.74 -21.87
C ASP A 147 2.64 7.55 -21.12
N LEU A 148 2.35 6.34 -20.63
CA LEU A 148 1.23 6.07 -19.72
C LEU A 148 1.47 6.63 -18.32
N SER A 149 2.72 6.89 -17.96
CA SER A 149 3.11 7.33 -16.62
C SER A 149 2.98 8.84 -16.44
N LYS A 150 2.43 9.27 -15.29
CA LYS A 150 2.52 10.66 -14.83
C LYS A 150 3.92 10.96 -14.31
N TYR A 151 4.28 12.25 -14.14
CA TYR A 151 5.59 12.66 -13.61
C TYR A 151 5.93 11.95 -12.29
N LEU A 152 4.99 11.90 -11.35
CA LEU A 152 5.19 11.25 -10.05
C LEU A 152 5.48 9.76 -10.19
N GLY A 153 4.87 9.08 -11.15
CA GLY A 153 5.15 7.67 -11.47
C GLY A 153 6.57 7.45 -11.95
N VAL A 154 7.01 8.25 -12.92
CA VAL A 154 8.37 8.19 -13.48
C VAL A 154 9.43 8.45 -12.43
N ILE A 155 9.29 9.53 -11.63
CA ILE A 155 10.27 9.89 -10.60
C ILE A 155 10.30 8.88 -9.45
N THR A 156 9.13 8.31 -9.09
CA THR A 156 9.01 7.25 -8.08
C THR A 156 9.69 5.97 -8.57
N ASN A 157 9.47 5.57 -9.82
CA ASN A 157 10.16 4.41 -10.40
C ASN A 157 11.67 4.62 -10.39
N LYS A 158 12.15 5.76 -10.91
CA LYS A 158 13.57 6.12 -10.94
C LYS A 158 14.22 6.08 -9.55
N ASN A 159 13.59 6.67 -8.54
CA ASN A 159 14.24 6.89 -7.24
C ASN A 159 14.09 5.73 -6.27
N ARG A 160 13.03 4.95 -6.39
CA ARG A 160 12.68 3.91 -5.42
C ARG A 160 12.86 2.48 -5.94
N TYR A 161 12.54 2.23 -7.21
CA TYR A 161 12.42 0.88 -7.76
C TYR A 161 13.51 0.50 -8.76
N SER A 162 14.08 1.46 -9.50
CA SER A 162 15.18 1.18 -10.41
C SER A 162 16.44 0.76 -9.65
N LEU A 163 17.15 -0.23 -10.19
CA LEU A 163 18.45 -0.63 -9.67
C LEU A 163 19.49 0.49 -9.84
N ARG A 164 20.40 0.56 -8.87
CA ARG A 164 21.42 1.61 -8.80
C ARG A 164 22.78 1.02 -8.53
N LYS A 165 23.80 1.66 -9.06
CA LYS A 165 25.18 1.44 -8.65
C LYS A 165 25.43 1.95 -7.23
N ASN A 166 26.58 1.58 -6.65
CA ASN A 166 27.00 2.11 -5.35
C ASN A 166 27.21 3.64 -5.36
N SER A 167 27.48 4.22 -6.52
CA SER A 167 27.53 5.68 -6.74
C SER A 167 26.16 6.37 -6.56
N GLY A 168 25.06 5.61 -6.55
CA GLY A 168 23.70 6.13 -6.52
C GLY A 168 23.04 6.30 -7.89
N ASP A 169 23.79 6.10 -8.98
CA ASP A 169 23.29 6.27 -10.34
C ASP A 169 22.34 5.14 -10.73
N ALA A 170 21.17 5.48 -11.27
CA ALA A 170 20.23 4.50 -11.81
C ALA A 170 20.80 3.87 -13.09
N ILE A 171 20.61 2.55 -13.23
CA ILE A 171 21.06 1.78 -14.39
C ILE A 171 19.90 1.28 -15.27
N GLU A 172 18.68 1.59 -14.90
CA GLU A 172 17.46 1.13 -15.56
C GLU A 172 16.64 2.29 -16.11
N VAL A 173 16.21 2.13 -17.35
CA VAL A 173 15.06 2.85 -17.90
C VAL A 173 13.76 2.14 -17.43
N PRO A 174 12.56 2.79 -17.45
CA PRO A 174 11.35 2.16 -16.90
C PRO A 174 11.03 0.79 -17.53
N GLN A 175 11.20 0.63 -18.84
CA GLN A 175 10.97 -0.64 -19.52
C GLN A 175 11.90 -1.76 -19.03
N TYR A 176 13.14 -1.44 -18.67
CA TYR A 176 14.06 -2.42 -18.10
C TYR A 176 13.64 -2.85 -16.70
N THR A 177 13.12 -1.92 -15.90
CA THR A 177 12.57 -2.26 -14.59
C THR A 177 11.39 -3.26 -14.72
N HIS A 178 10.46 -3.03 -15.65
CA HIS A 178 9.35 -3.96 -15.91
C HIS A 178 9.84 -5.31 -16.41
N MET A 179 10.75 -5.33 -17.38
CA MET A 179 11.28 -6.58 -17.93
C MET A 179 12.11 -7.37 -16.91
N ARG A 180 12.92 -6.69 -16.09
CA ARG A 180 13.68 -7.33 -15.00
C ARG A 180 12.75 -8.04 -14.02
N ILE A 181 11.67 -7.38 -13.61
CA ILE A 181 10.68 -7.97 -12.70
C ILE A 181 10.02 -9.19 -13.35
N ALA A 182 9.61 -9.05 -14.61
CA ALA A 182 9.00 -10.13 -15.38
C ALA A 182 9.91 -11.36 -15.51
N MET A 183 11.16 -11.15 -15.90
CA MET A 183 12.18 -12.21 -15.96
C MET A 183 12.41 -12.86 -14.58
N GLY A 184 12.59 -12.01 -13.55
CA GLY A 184 12.85 -12.46 -12.17
C GLY A 184 11.73 -13.31 -11.56
N LEU A 185 10.52 -13.22 -12.09
CA LEU A 185 9.35 -14.00 -11.65
C LEU A 185 8.98 -15.15 -12.61
N SER A 186 9.83 -15.42 -13.63
CA SER A 186 9.58 -16.47 -14.64
C SER A 186 10.54 -17.63 -14.58
N PHE A 187 11.51 -17.65 -13.65
CA PHE A 187 12.57 -18.66 -13.60
C PHE A 187 12.06 -20.10 -13.49
N ASN A 188 10.90 -20.33 -12.92
CA ASN A 188 10.33 -21.66 -12.65
C ASN A 188 9.34 -22.11 -13.73
N GLU A 189 9.14 -21.31 -14.76
CA GLU A 189 8.24 -21.65 -15.86
C GLU A 189 8.89 -22.62 -16.85
N LYS A 190 8.06 -23.42 -17.52
CA LYS A 190 8.52 -24.33 -18.60
C LYS A 190 9.12 -23.55 -19.78
N ASP A 191 8.52 -22.39 -20.10
CA ASP A 191 9.05 -21.42 -21.05
C ASP A 191 9.19 -20.06 -20.32
N PRO A 192 10.35 -19.81 -19.68
CA PRO A 192 10.58 -18.56 -18.95
C PRO A 192 10.47 -17.32 -19.82
N THR A 193 10.80 -17.44 -21.12
CA THR A 193 10.72 -16.32 -22.06
C THR A 193 9.27 -15.94 -22.36
N ALA A 194 8.40 -16.93 -22.60
CA ALA A 194 6.98 -16.68 -22.85
C ALA A 194 6.30 -16.08 -21.60
N ALA A 195 6.58 -16.61 -20.42
CA ALA A 195 6.06 -16.08 -19.16
C ALA A 195 6.54 -14.64 -18.89
N ALA A 196 7.83 -14.37 -19.11
CA ALA A 196 8.37 -13.02 -18.96
C ALA A 196 7.72 -12.01 -19.91
N LEU A 197 7.40 -12.42 -21.14
CA LEU A 197 6.69 -11.58 -22.11
C LEU A 197 5.25 -11.27 -21.66
N ASP A 198 4.53 -12.27 -21.14
CA ASP A 198 3.18 -12.10 -20.60
C ASP A 198 3.17 -11.14 -19.42
N PHE A 199 4.01 -11.37 -18.42
CA PHE A 199 4.12 -10.49 -17.24
C PHE A 199 4.56 -9.08 -17.61
N TYR A 200 5.51 -8.95 -18.54
CA TYR A 200 5.97 -7.65 -19.03
C TYR A 200 4.84 -6.90 -19.75
N ASP A 201 4.06 -7.58 -20.61
CA ASP A 201 2.99 -6.92 -21.36
C ASP A 201 1.98 -6.25 -20.42
N HIS A 202 1.50 -6.96 -19.41
CA HIS A 202 0.58 -6.42 -18.42
C HIS A 202 1.20 -5.32 -17.55
N MET A 203 2.42 -5.54 -17.01
CA MET A 203 3.06 -4.56 -16.12
C MET A 203 3.45 -3.27 -16.84
N SER A 204 3.95 -3.36 -18.08
CA SER A 204 4.35 -2.18 -18.85
C SER A 204 3.16 -1.37 -19.36
N ARG A 205 1.98 -1.98 -19.47
CA ARG A 205 0.70 -1.29 -19.72
C ARG A 205 0.06 -0.75 -18.43
N LEU A 206 0.70 -0.90 -17.29
CA LEU A 206 0.22 -0.48 -15.97
C LEU A 206 -1.13 -1.12 -15.59
N GLU A 207 -1.44 -2.31 -16.10
CA GLU A 207 -2.67 -3.05 -15.84
C GLU A 207 -2.67 -3.67 -14.45
N TYR A 208 -1.49 -4.08 -13.96
CA TYR A 208 -1.25 -4.41 -12.55
C TYR A 208 0.17 -4.04 -12.12
N VAL A 209 0.33 -3.84 -10.84
CA VAL A 209 1.62 -3.46 -10.25
C VAL A 209 1.94 -4.38 -9.06
N PRO A 210 3.08 -5.09 -9.09
CA PRO A 210 3.54 -5.88 -7.96
C PRO A 210 3.88 -5.03 -6.74
N GLY A 211 3.76 -5.62 -5.55
CA GLY A 211 4.07 -4.96 -4.29
C GLY A 211 5.51 -4.46 -4.20
N GLY A 212 5.74 -3.49 -3.31
CA GLY A 212 6.99 -2.73 -3.26
C GLY A 212 8.25 -3.58 -3.10
N SER A 213 8.24 -4.62 -2.25
CA SER A 213 9.41 -5.51 -2.06
C SER A 213 9.72 -6.30 -3.33
N THR A 214 8.68 -6.81 -3.99
CA THR A 214 8.81 -7.50 -5.27
C THR A 214 9.41 -6.60 -6.35
N ARG A 215 8.91 -5.36 -6.49
CA ARG A 215 9.44 -4.40 -7.47
C ARG A 215 10.90 -4.04 -7.24
N ILE A 216 11.32 -3.92 -5.97
CA ILE A 216 12.72 -3.58 -5.65
C ILE A 216 13.65 -4.76 -5.97
N ASN A 217 13.26 -5.99 -5.62
CA ASN A 217 14.17 -7.11 -5.50
C ASN A 217 14.04 -8.18 -6.61
N ALA A 218 12.90 -8.26 -7.34
CA ALA A 218 12.72 -9.27 -8.36
C ALA A 218 13.75 -9.13 -9.49
N GLY A 219 14.40 -10.23 -9.86
CA GLY A 219 15.50 -10.26 -10.81
C GLY A 219 16.82 -9.66 -10.28
N GLY A 220 16.85 -9.18 -9.04
CA GLY A 220 18.05 -8.74 -8.37
C GLY A 220 18.83 -9.90 -7.74
N ALA A 221 20.09 -9.65 -7.36
CA ALA A 221 20.99 -10.65 -6.76
C ALA A 221 20.51 -11.19 -5.38
N PHE A 222 19.63 -10.46 -4.70
CA PHE A 222 19.07 -10.85 -3.40
C PHE A 222 17.53 -10.82 -3.47
N PRO A 223 16.88 -11.88 -3.95
CA PRO A 223 15.46 -11.89 -4.25
C PRO A 223 14.59 -12.13 -3.00
N GLN A 224 14.64 -11.25 -1.99
CA GLN A 224 13.61 -11.20 -0.96
C GLN A 224 12.40 -10.46 -1.56
N LEU A 225 11.39 -11.21 -2.01
CA LEU A 225 10.29 -10.71 -2.83
C LEU A 225 9.01 -10.49 -2.04
N SER A 226 8.86 -11.19 -0.91
CA SER A 226 7.63 -11.20 -0.11
C SER A 226 7.39 -9.86 0.58
N ASN A 227 6.12 -9.47 0.69
CA ASN A 227 5.73 -8.15 1.16
C ASN A 227 5.44 -8.11 2.66
N CYS A 228 4.74 -9.12 3.18
CA CYS A 228 4.21 -9.14 4.54
C CYS A 228 4.62 -10.42 5.26
N PHE A 229 4.94 -10.27 6.55
CA PHE A 229 5.33 -11.35 7.45
C PHE A 229 4.52 -11.21 8.75
N LEU A 230 4.00 -12.34 9.26
CA LEU A 230 3.17 -12.37 10.45
C LEU A 230 3.67 -13.48 11.38
N PHE A 231 3.97 -13.16 12.63
CA PHE A 231 4.35 -14.14 13.64
C PHE A 231 3.86 -13.75 15.02
N ASN A 232 3.71 -14.74 15.89
CA ASN A 232 3.44 -14.56 17.32
C ASN A 232 4.73 -14.62 18.13
N ILE A 233 4.70 -13.97 19.29
CA ILE A 233 5.69 -14.17 20.35
C ILE A 233 5.03 -15.04 21.42
N ASP A 234 5.55 -16.24 21.62
CA ASP A 234 5.11 -17.14 22.69
C ASP A 234 5.72 -16.71 24.02
N ASP A 235 5.12 -17.17 25.12
CA ASP A 235 5.46 -16.75 26.50
C ASP A 235 6.70 -17.47 27.05
N ASP A 236 7.79 -17.40 26.32
CA ASP A 236 9.10 -17.88 26.71
C ASP A 236 10.23 -17.00 26.17
N MET A 237 11.39 -17.01 26.87
CA MET A 237 12.52 -16.12 26.53
C MET A 237 13.14 -16.41 25.17
N GLU A 238 13.13 -17.66 24.69
CA GLU A 238 13.66 -18.01 23.38
C GLU A 238 12.79 -17.39 22.27
N SER A 239 11.46 -17.52 22.38
CA SER A 239 10.51 -16.91 21.45
C SER A 239 10.58 -15.38 21.46
N ILE A 240 10.72 -14.77 22.65
CA ILE A 240 10.87 -13.31 22.78
C ILE A 240 12.17 -12.83 22.08
N ALA A 241 13.31 -13.48 22.37
CA ALA A 241 14.58 -13.13 21.75
C ALA A 241 14.56 -13.37 20.24
N LYS A 242 13.97 -14.49 19.79
CA LYS A 242 13.76 -14.81 18.38
C LYS A 242 12.90 -13.74 17.70
N GLY A 243 11.83 -13.29 18.34
CA GLY A 243 10.94 -12.24 17.80
C GLY A 243 11.67 -10.93 17.51
N VAL A 244 12.59 -10.50 18.40
CA VAL A 244 13.45 -9.34 18.17
C VAL A 244 14.41 -9.57 17.01
N ARG A 245 15.07 -10.73 16.95
CA ARG A 245 15.96 -11.13 15.86
C ARG A 245 15.22 -11.12 14.52
N ASP A 246 14.09 -11.79 14.44
CA ASP A 246 13.32 -11.95 13.21
C ASP A 246 12.78 -10.60 12.72
N THR A 247 12.35 -9.73 13.63
CA THR A 247 11.98 -8.34 13.32
C THR A 247 13.13 -7.61 12.60
N MET A 248 14.37 -7.74 13.06
CA MET A 248 15.54 -7.10 12.44
C MET A 248 15.82 -7.68 11.05
N PHE A 249 15.79 -9.00 10.88
CA PHE A 249 16.07 -9.65 9.59
C PHE A 249 15.01 -9.35 8.54
N ILE A 250 13.72 -9.41 8.90
CA ILE A 250 12.60 -9.11 8.01
C ILE A 250 12.63 -7.63 7.60
N ALA A 251 12.80 -6.71 8.56
CA ALA A 251 12.87 -5.27 8.28
C ALA A 251 14.07 -4.93 7.37
N LYS A 252 15.24 -5.57 7.59
CA LYS A 252 16.40 -5.46 6.70
C LYS A 252 16.08 -5.93 5.28
N GLY A 253 15.26 -6.97 5.14
CA GLY A 253 14.77 -7.50 3.86
C GLY A 253 13.66 -6.68 3.18
N THR A 254 13.24 -5.53 3.75
CA THR A 254 12.12 -4.67 3.27
C THR A 254 10.72 -5.23 3.50
N GLY A 255 10.56 -6.31 4.28
CA GLY A 255 9.26 -6.87 4.68
C GLY A 255 8.51 -5.96 5.65
N GLY A 256 7.18 -5.88 5.54
CA GLY A 256 6.29 -5.34 6.57
C GLY A 256 5.94 -6.43 7.59
N ILE A 257 5.76 -6.08 8.86
CA ILE A 257 5.64 -7.08 9.92
C ILE A 257 4.36 -6.88 10.73
N GLY A 258 3.60 -7.98 10.94
CA GLY A 258 2.58 -8.08 11.97
C GLY A 258 3.10 -8.96 13.12
N ILE A 259 2.94 -8.51 14.36
CA ILE A 259 3.46 -9.20 15.55
C ILE A 259 2.35 -9.35 16.58
N GLY A 260 1.97 -10.58 16.90
CA GLY A 260 1.04 -10.89 17.98
C GLY A 260 1.75 -11.00 19.32
N VAL A 261 1.26 -10.30 20.34
CA VAL A 261 1.84 -10.32 21.69
C VAL A 261 0.84 -10.77 22.77
N THR A 262 -0.37 -11.17 22.38
CA THR A 262 -1.42 -11.60 23.31
C THR A 262 -1.03 -12.79 24.17
N LYS A 263 -0.14 -13.65 23.67
CA LYS A 263 0.32 -14.85 24.40
C LYS A 263 1.22 -14.54 25.60
N LEU A 264 1.85 -13.36 25.64
CA LEU A 264 2.76 -12.98 26.74
C LEU A 264 1.97 -12.79 28.04
N ARG A 265 2.41 -13.44 29.11
CA ARG A 265 1.79 -13.31 30.44
C ARG A 265 1.75 -11.86 30.92
N ALA A 266 0.78 -11.57 31.77
CA ALA A 266 0.59 -10.24 32.32
C ALA A 266 1.71 -9.83 33.30
N ALA A 267 1.82 -8.53 33.53
CA ALA A 267 2.64 -7.99 34.63
C ALA A 267 2.10 -8.48 35.97
N GLY A 268 3.00 -8.86 36.89
CA GLY A 268 2.66 -9.48 38.19
C GLY A 268 2.39 -10.99 38.10
N SER A 269 2.39 -11.58 36.91
CA SER A 269 2.27 -13.03 36.71
C SER A 269 3.51 -13.77 37.27
N PRO A 270 3.36 -14.90 37.96
CA PRO A 270 4.50 -15.59 38.58
C PRO A 270 5.41 -16.22 37.50
N VAL A 271 6.75 -16.03 37.69
CA VAL A 271 7.80 -16.68 36.91
C VAL A 271 8.42 -17.77 37.78
N LYS A 272 7.94 -19.00 37.59
CA LYS A 272 8.32 -20.15 38.47
C LYS A 272 9.81 -20.45 38.48
N THR A 273 10.52 -20.26 37.39
CA THR A 273 11.96 -20.57 37.25
C THR A 273 12.86 -19.68 38.09
N THR A 274 12.45 -18.42 38.30
CA THR A 274 13.23 -17.43 39.07
C THR A 274 12.58 -17.05 40.40
N ASN A 275 11.35 -17.53 40.65
CA ASN A 275 10.53 -17.16 41.80
C ASN A 275 10.34 -15.64 41.94
N THR A 276 10.05 -15.01 40.80
CA THR A 276 9.81 -13.57 40.65
C THR A 276 8.50 -13.32 39.92
N GLU A 277 8.15 -12.06 39.70
CA GLU A 277 6.99 -11.63 38.91
C GLU A 277 7.40 -11.15 37.52
N SER A 278 6.53 -11.35 36.55
CA SER A 278 6.69 -10.87 35.19
C SER A 278 6.53 -9.35 35.12
N THR A 279 7.28 -8.71 34.22
CA THR A 279 7.11 -7.30 33.88
C THR A 279 5.99 -7.05 32.84
N GLY A 280 5.40 -8.13 32.33
CA GLY A 280 4.38 -8.10 31.28
C GLY A 280 4.92 -7.79 29.87
N PRO A 281 4.03 -7.59 28.89
CA PRO A 281 4.41 -7.45 27.46
C PRO A 281 5.05 -6.10 27.10
N ILE A 282 4.78 -5.02 27.84
CA ILE A 282 5.14 -3.67 27.43
C ILE A 282 6.65 -3.46 27.24
N PRO A 283 7.55 -3.91 28.14
CA PRO A 283 8.99 -3.79 27.94
C PRO A 283 9.49 -4.54 26.69
N PHE A 284 8.93 -5.72 26.39
CA PHE A 284 9.28 -6.49 25.19
C PHE A 284 8.80 -5.79 23.91
N ILE A 285 7.62 -5.17 23.93
CA ILE A 285 7.15 -4.31 22.83
C ILE A 285 8.14 -3.16 22.59
N LYS A 286 8.68 -2.56 23.65
CA LYS A 286 9.69 -1.50 23.52
C LYS A 286 10.99 -2.01 22.87
N MET A 287 11.40 -3.24 23.15
CA MET A 287 12.56 -3.86 22.49
C MET A 287 12.31 -4.00 20.97
N LEU A 288 11.12 -4.44 20.56
CA LEU A 288 10.75 -4.55 19.15
C LEU A 288 10.75 -3.17 18.45
N ASP A 289 10.20 -2.14 19.10
CA ASP A 289 10.20 -0.76 18.60
C ASP A 289 11.63 -0.25 18.35
N THR A 290 12.54 -0.52 19.29
CA THR A 290 13.94 -0.14 19.21
C THR A 290 14.69 -0.93 18.12
N ALA A 291 14.40 -2.21 17.97
CA ALA A 291 14.98 -3.06 16.92
C ALA A 291 14.59 -2.55 15.51
N LEU A 292 13.33 -2.16 15.32
CA LEU A 292 12.85 -1.53 14.07
C LEU A 292 13.60 -0.24 13.76
N PHE A 293 13.81 0.61 14.76
CA PHE A 293 14.58 1.85 14.60
C PHE A 293 16.01 1.58 14.17
N ALA A 294 16.67 0.61 14.81
CA ALA A 294 18.09 0.28 14.58
C ALA A 294 18.36 -0.18 13.14
N VAL A 295 17.43 -0.93 12.51
CA VAL A 295 17.62 -1.49 11.17
C VAL A 295 17.02 -0.65 10.05
N SER A 296 16.49 0.53 10.36
CA SER A 296 15.91 1.43 9.36
C SER A 296 16.94 1.89 8.33
N ARG A 297 16.64 1.67 7.06
CA ARG A 297 17.51 2.07 5.93
C ARG A 297 17.20 3.51 5.52
N LYS A 298 18.11 4.46 5.83
CA LYS A 298 17.98 5.85 5.34
C LYS A 298 17.84 5.88 3.81
N GLY A 299 16.75 6.50 3.32
CA GLY A 299 16.52 6.77 1.89
C GLY A 299 15.85 5.66 1.08
N LYS A 300 15.65 4.42 1.62
CA LYS A 300 14.94 3.35 0.89
C LYS A 300 13.63 2.94 1.55
N LYS A 301 13.68 2.34 2.74
CA LYS A 301 12.49 1.93 3.50
C LYS A 301 12.84 1.86 4.98
N ALA A 302 12.04 2.53 5.83
CA ALA A 302 12.14 2.37 7.28
C ALA A 302 11.64 0.98 7.70
N GLY A 303 12.19 0.40 8.76
CA GLY A 303 11.61 -0.75 9.42
C GLY A 303 10.23 -0.38 9.96
N ALA A 304 9.23 -1.24 9.76
CA ALA A 304 7.87 -0.98 10.20
C ALA A 304 7.17 -2.27 10.61
N ALA A 305 6.46 -2.21 11.74
CA ALA A 305 5.63 -3.29 12.23
C ALA A 305 4.33 -2.76 12.83
N ALA A 306 3.29 -3.60 12.85
CA ALA A 306 2.11 -3.42 13.67
C ALA A 306 2.08 -4.49 14.74
N ILE A 307 1.85 -4.08 15.97
CA ILE A 307 1.77 -4.96 17.15
C ILE A 307 0.31 -5.12 17.52
N TYR A 308 -0.10 -6.37 17.71
CA TYR A 308 -1.48 -6.76 17.94
C TYR A 308 -1.67 -7.35 19.33
N MET A 309 -2.72 -6.90 20.01
CA MET A 309 -3.15 -7.46 21.29
C MET A 309 -4.68 -7.59 21.31
N GLU A 310 -5.17 -8.70 21.89
CA GLU A 310 -6.59 -8.86 22.18
C GLU A 310 -7.00 -8.04 23.41
N ASN A 311 -8.18 -7.45 23.39
CA ASN A 311 -8.63 -6.51 24.41
C ASN A 311 -9.06 -7.16 25.75
N TRP A 312 -9.04 -8.49 25.82
CA TRP A 312 -9.23 -9.23 27.07
C TRP A 312 -7.94 -9.48 27.86
N HIS A 313 -6.77 -9.10 27.31
CA HIS A 313 -5.48 -9.21 28.00
C HIS A 313 -5.40 -8.20 29.16
N LEU A 314 -4.91 -8.66 30.33
CA LEU A 314 -4.87 -7.85 31.56
C LEU A 314 -4.06 -6.54 31.41
N ASN A 315 -3.02 -6.52 30.56
CA ASN A 315 -2.24 -5.30 30.24
C ASN A 315 -2.78 -4.50 29.06
N PHE A 316 -4.01 -4.73 28.63
CA PHE A 316 -4.58 -3.99 27.51
C PHE A 316 -4.67 -2.47 27.75
N PRO A 317 -4.98 -1.95 28.96
CA PRO A 317 -4.94 -0.51 29.23
C PRO A 317 -3.57 0.10 28.96
N GLN A 318 -2.48 -0.55 29.36
CA GLN A 318 -1.10 -0.08 29.10
C GLN A 318 -0.76 -0.17 27.61
N PHE A 319 -1.30 -1.17 26.90
CA PHE A 319 -1.14 -1.30 25.45
C PHE A 319 -1.80 -0.12 24.70
N LEU A 320 -2.98 0.35 25.12
CA LEU A 320 -3.63 1.52 24.55
C LEU A 320 -2.78 2.78 24.63
N ASP A 321 -2.00 2.91 25.71
CA ASP A 321 -1.15 4.08 25.94
C ASP A 321 0.12 4.14 25.10
N LEU A 322 0.49 3.04 24.41
CA LEU A 322 1.77 2.93 23.68
C LEU A 322 2.02 4.04 22.65
N LYS A 323 0.98 4.55 22.00
CA LYS A 323 1.08 5.59 20.96
C LYS A 323 0.84 7.01 21.48
N GLN A 324 0.56 7.20 22.74
CA GLN A 324 0.39 8.54 23.31
C GLN A 324 1.67 9.36 23.22
N ASN A 325 1.51 10.69 23.03
CA ASN A 325 2.63 11.63 22.89
C ASN A 325 3.26 12.02 24.23
N SER A 326 2.52 11.84 25.32
CA SER A 326 2.91 12.17 26.69
C SER A 326 3.24 10.91 27.51
N GLY A 327 3.80 11.09 28.69
CA GLY A 327 4.15 10.00 29.62
C GLY A 327 5.59 9.50 29.46
N ASP A 328 5.90 8.41 30.14
CA ASP A 328 7.24 7.81 30.15
C ASP A 328 7.63 7.29 28.75
N PRO A 329 8.74 7.77 28.15
CA PRO A 329 9.20 7.31 26.84
C PRO A 329 9.53 5.82 26.76
N TYR A 330 9.90 5.19 27.88
CA TYR A 330 10.17 3.77 27.97
C TYR A 330 8.90 2.90 27.81
N LEU A 331 7.72 3.50 28.10
CA LEU A 331 6.42 2.85 27.96
C LEU A 331 5.69 3.28 26.67
N ARG A 332 6.41 3.83 25.69
CA ARG A 332 5.83 4.34 24.43
C ARG A 332 6.57 3.77 23.22
N THR A 333 5.82 3.51 22.15
CA THR A 333 6.37 3.17 20.82
C THR A 333 6.38 4.39 19.92
N ARG A 334 7.41 4.51 19.06
CA ARG A 334 7.51 5.61 18.08
C ARG A 334 7.52 5.10 16.63
N ILE A 335 8.02 3.89 16.40
CA ILE A 335 8.14 3.26 15.09
C ILE A 335 7.04 2.23 14.88
N ALA A 336 6.84 1.33 15.86
CA ALA A 336 5.81 0.31 15.80
C ALA A 336 4.42 0.93 15.91
N ASN A 337 3.51 0.51 15.06
CA ASN A 337 2.08 0.80 15.13
C ASN A 337 1.38 -0.19 16.05
N THR A 338 0.15 0.10 16.43
CA THR A 338 -0.66 -0.80 17.26
C THR A 338 -2.01 -1.08 16.62
N ALA A 339 -2.52 -2.29 16.84
CA ALA A 339 -3.86 -2.69 16.44
C ALA A 339 -4.50 -3.56 17.52
N VAL A 340 -5.82 -3.46 17.67
CA VAL A 340 -6.59 -4.27 18.61
C VAL A 340 -7.35 -5.37 17.88
N TYR A 341 -7.36 -6.56 18.48
CA TYR A 341 -8.06 -7.72 17.95
C TYR A 341 -9.29 -8.00 18.82
N LEU A 342 -10.50 -7.69 18.29
CA LEU A 342 -11.76 -7.68 19.00
C LEU A 342 -12.59 -8.93 18.69
N SER A 343 -13.15 -9.57 19.73
CA SER A 343 -14.07 -10.70 19.57
C SER A 343 -15.52 -10.24 19.37
N ASP A 344 -16.35 -11.11 18.79
CA ASP A 344 -17.80 -10.89 18.70
C ASP A 344 -18.46 -10.84 20.08
N GLU A 345 -17.93 -11.60 21.05
CA GLU A 345 -18.40 -11.54 22.45
C GLU A 345 -18.23 -10.13 23.03
N PHE A 346 -17.08 -9.47 22.76
CA PHE A 346 -16.88 -8.08 23.18
C PHE A 346 -17.86 -7.14 22.51
N MET A 347 -18.04 -7.22 21.19
CA MET A 347 -18.96 -6.35 20.45
C MET A 347 -20.41 -6.51 20.89
N LYS A 348 -20.83 -7.74 21.22
CA LYS A 348 -22.17 -8.03 21.77
C LYS A 348 -22.33 -7.43 23.17
N ARG A 349 -21.30 -7.49 24.03
CA ARG A 349 -21.33 -6.89 25.36
C ARG A 349 -21.33 -5.38 25.31
N VAL A 350 -20.64 -4.76 24.34
CA VAL A 350 -20.74 -3.31 24.06
C VAL A 350 -22.18 -2.92 23.78
N GLN A 351 -22.88 -3.65 22.89
CA GLN A 351 -24.28 -3.36 22.56
C GLN A 351 -25.25 -3.53 23.75
N LYS A 352 -24.94 -4.45 24.69
CA LYS A 352 -25.77 -4.77 25.85
C LYS A 352 -25.30 -4.03 27.10
N GLU A 353 -24.27 -3.21 27.03
CA GLU A 353 -23.65 -2.48 28.15
C GLU A 353 -23.25 -3.41 29.32
N GLN A 354 -22.78 -4.60 28.99
CA GLN A 354 -22.36 -5.62 29.97
C GLN A 354 -20.88 -5.42 30.38
N ASP A 355 -20.51 -6.02 31.50
CA ASP A 355 -19.15 -6.06 31.99
C ASP A 355 -18.22 -6.86 31.05
N TRP A 356 -17.00 -6.35 30.86
CA TRP A 356 -15.90 -7.00 30.17
C TRP A 356 -14.78 -7.30 31.14
N TYR A 357 -14.32 -8.54 31.12
CA TYR A 357 -13.26 -9.03 31.99
C TYR A 357 -11.96 -9.17 31.24
N MET A 358 -10.88 -8.73 31.83
CA MET A 358 -9.52 -8.89 31.34
C MET A 358 -8.77 -9.91 32.19
N PHE A 359 -8.04 -10.81 31.53
CA PHE A 359 -7.39 -11.94 32.15
C PHE A 359 -5.90 -12.00 31.83
N ASP A 360 -5.14 -12.70 32.66
CA ASP A 360 -3.78 -13.12 32.33
C ASP A 360 -3.84 -14.30 31.35
N PRO A 361 -3.20 -14.22 30.16
CA PRO A 361 -3.15 -15.34 29.21
C PRO A 361 -2.57 -16.62 29.82
N ALA A 362 -1.68 -16.51 30.82
CA ALA A 362 -1.12 -17.67 31.52
C ALA A 362 -2.19 -18.46 32.29
N ASP A 363 -3.26 -17.81 32.74
CA ASP A 363 -4.38 -18.43 33.44
C ASP A 363 -5.55 -18.81 32.51
N THR A 364 -5.57 -18.25 31.28
CA THR A 364 -6.66 -18.45 30.31
C THR A 364 -6.14 -18.80 28.89
N PRO A 365 -5.23 -19.77 28.76
CA PRO A 365 -4.51 -20.01 27.50
C PRO A 365 -5.41 -20.41 26.32
N GLU A 366 -6.57 -21.04 26.60
CA GLU A 366 -7.48 -21.48 25.53
C GLU A 366 -8.14 -20.31 24.77
N LEU A 367 -8.28 -19.12 25.40
CA LEU A 367 -8.88 -17.94 24.75
C LEU A 367 -8.11 -17.49 23.52
N ILE A 368 -6.81 -17.77 23.48
CA ILE A 368 -5.95 -17.39 22.37
C ILE A 368 -6.31 -18.12 21.09
N GLU A 369 -6.56 -19.44 21.21
CA GLU A 369 -6.79 -20.32 20.05
C GLU A 369 -8.27 -20.40 19.64
N LEU A 370 -9.21 -19.97 20.51
CA LEU A 370 -10.64 -20.02 20.26
C LEU A 370 -11.15 -18.76 19.59
N TYR A 371 -12.20 -18.89 18.80
CA TYR A 371 -12.95 -17.80 18.15
C TYR A 371 -14.44 -18.18 18.03
N GLY A 372 -15.29 -17.19 17.69
CA GLY A 372 -16.72 -17.37 17.48
C GLY A 372 -17.45 -17.85 18.76
N GLU A 373 -18.41 -18.74 18.57
CA GLU A 373 -19.21 -19.29 19.66
C GLU A 373 -18.35 -20.04 20.70
N ALA A 374 -17.29 -20.74 20.24
CA ALA A 374 -16.38 -21.47 21.14
C ALA A 374 -15.61 -20.51 22.07
N PHE A 375 -15.15 -19.37 21.55
CA PHE A 375 -14.53 -18.32 22.36
C PHE A 375 -15.54 -17.76 23.36
N SER A 376 -16.74 -17.40 22.92
CA SER A 376 -17.77 -16.83 23.78
C SER A 376 -18.12 -17.75 24.94
N LYS A 377 -18.29 -19.05 24.68
CA LYS A 377 -18.57 -20.06 25.70
C LYS A 377 -17.43 -20.14 26.72
N LYS A 378 -16.17 -20.27 26.26
CA LYS A 378 -15.01 -20.40 27.13
C LYS A 378 -14.74 -19.13 27.93
N TYR A 379 -14.89 -17.98 27.30
CA TYR A 379 -14.77 -16.68 27.96
C TYR A 379 -15.78 -16.56 29.13
N ASN A 380 -17.04 -16.95 28.93
CA ASN A 380 -18.08 -16.93 29.96
C ASN A 380 -17.82 -17.94 31.09
N GLU A 381 -17.13 -19.08 30.80
CA GLU A 381 -16.66 -20.01 31.86
C GLU A 381 -15.63 -19.31 32.75
N TYR A 382 -14.65 -18.56 32.17
CA TYR A 382 -13.65 -17.81 32.95
C TYR A 382 -14.27 -16.64 33.71
N VAL A 383 -15.24 -15.93 33.14
CA VAL A 383 -16.00 -14.88 33.84
C VAL A 383 -16.64 -15.45 35.10
N LYS A 384 -17.31 -16.61 35.00
CA LYS A 384 -17.93 -17.29 36.16
C LYS A 384 -16.89 -17.67 37.23
N LEU A 385 -15.71 -18.18 36.82
CA LEU A 385 -14.65 -18.49 37.76
C LEU A 385 -14.11 -17.24 38.47
N ALA A 386 -14.02 -16.10 37.75
CA ALA A 386 -13.61 -14.83 38.34
C ALA A 386 -14.64 -14.34 39.37
N GLU A 387 -15.95 -14.41 39.05
CA GLU A 387 -17.04 -14.03 39.96
C GLU A 387 -17.13 -14.94 41.19
N GLU A 388 -16.76 -16.20 41.07
CA GLU A 388 -16.67 -17.16 42.19
C GLU A 388 -15.37 -17.01 43.02
N GLY A 389 -14.46 -16.04 42.66
CA GLY A 389 -13.19 -15.84 43.35
C GLY A 389 -12.18 -16.96 43.12
N LYS A 390 -12.28 -17.72 42.01
CA LYS A 390 -11.43 -18.85 41.67
C LYS A 390 -10.31 -18.51 40.69
N MET A 391 -10.26 -17.26 40.20
CA MET A 391 -9.19 -16.76 39.36
C MET A 391 -8.13 -16.04 40.20
N ARG A 392 -6.84 -16.22 39.85
CA ARG A 392 -5.72 -15.57 40.53
C ARG A 392 -5.76 -14.06 40.41
N ASP A 393 -5.98 -13.57 39.16
CA ASP A 393 -5.98 -12.16 38.87
C ASP A 393 -6.89 -11.88 37.67
N PHE A 394 -7.62 -10.80 37.75
CA PHE A 394 -8.44 -10.31 36.65
C PHE A 394 -8.78 -8.83 36.88
N SER A 395 -9.19 -8.16 35.83
CA SER A 395 -9.74 -6.80 35.90
C SER A 395 -11.09 -6.76 35.19
N LYS A 396 -11.95 -5.83 35.60
CA LYS A 396 -13.31 -5.69 35.08
C LYS A 396 -13.62 -4.23 34.76
N ILE A 397 -14.23 -4.00 33.61
CA ILE A 397 -14.70 -2.70 33.13
C ILE A 397 -16.01 -2.90 32.36
N ASN A 398 -16.85 -1.89 32.24
CA ASN A 398 -17.96 -1.94 31.31
C ASN A 398 -17.45 -2.02 29.86
N ALA A 399 -17.99 -2.93 29.04
CA ALA A 399 -17.52 -3.15 27.65
C ALA A 399 -17.63 -1.88 26.79
N ARG A 400 -18.74 -1.12 26.94
CA ARG A 400 -18.90 0.15 26.20
C ARG A 400 -17.88 1.20 26.64
N GLU A 401 -17.56 1.25 27.94
CA GLU A 401 -16.54 2.16 28.46
C GLU A 401 -15.15 1.81 27.87
N GLN A 402 -14.78 0.52 27.82
CA GLN A 402 -13.52 0.12 27.18
C GLN A 402 -13.52 0.47 25.68
N TYR A 403 -14.66 0.23 25.00
CA TYR A 403 -14.77 0.57 23.57
C TYR A 403 -14.63 2.07 23.34
N HIS A 404 -15.24 2.90 24.18
CA HIS A 404 -15.09 4.34 24.16
C HIS A 404 -13.64 4.79 24.41
N GLN A 405 -12.92 4.15 25.34
CA GLN A 405 -11.49 4.40 25.56
C GLN A 405 -10.65 4.06 24.32
N ILE A 406 -10.90 2.90 23.68
CA ILE A 406 -10.22 2.51 22.43
C ILE A 406 -10.41 3.58 21.35
N LEU A 407 -11.65 4.03 21.14
CA LEU A 407 -11.98 5.01 20.10
C LEU A 407 -11.46 6.42 20.41
N THR A 408 -11.41 6.79 21.67
CA THR A 408 -10.80 8.06 22.12
C THR A 408 -9.30 8.09 21.81
N ILE A 409 -8.59 7.00 22.11
CA ILE A 409 -7.16 6.89 21.81
C ILE A 409 -6.94 6.81 20.29
N LEU A 410 -7.78 6.08 19.57
CA LEU A 410 -7.74 6.04 18.10
C LEU A 410 -7.92 7.44 17.50
N GLN A 411 -8.85 8.24 17.99
CA GLN A 411 -9.04 9.63 17.56
C GLN A 411 -7.79 10.49 17.80
N ALA A 412 -7.17 10.33 18.97
CA ALA A 412 -6.02 11.14 19.39
C ALA A 412 -4.72 10.77 18.67
N THR A 413 -4.55 9.48 18.30
CA THR A 413 -3.26 8.93 17.85
C THR A 413 -3.31 8.22 16.51
N SER A 414 -4.48 8.05 15.90
CA SER A 414 -4.78 7.15 14.77
C SER A 414 -4.48 5.67 15.06
N HIS A 415 -4.38 5.28 16.33
CA HIS A 415 -4.11 3.92 16.81
C HIS A 415 -4.88 3.66 18.12
N PRO A 416 -5.15 2.39 18.45
CA PRO A 416 -4.91 1.17 17.66
C PRO A 416 -5.92 1.05 16.51
N TRP A 417 -5.55 0.36 15.44
CA TRP A 417 -6.50 0.00 14.38
C TRP A 417 -7.43 -1.11 14.87
N LEU A 418 -8.69 -1.06 14.46
CA LEU A 418 -9.67 -2.08 14.87
C LEU A 418 -9.71 -3.22 13.86
N THR A 419 -9.60 -4.45 14.39
CA THR A 419 -9.69 -5.69 13.63
C THR A 419 -10.56 -6.69 14.40
N TRP A 420 -11.34 -7.55 13.69
CA TRP A 420 -12.35 -8.42 14.30
C TRP A 420 -11.99 -9.88 14.16
N LYS A 421 -11.59 -10.49 15.28
CA LYS A 421 -11.10 -11.87 15.40
C LYS A 421 -12.05 -12.89 14.77
N ASP A 422 -13.32 -12.83 15.14
CA ASP A 422 -14.28 -13.84 14.72
C ASP A 422 -14.66 -13.67 13.25
N THR A 423 -14.84 -12.43 12.78
CA THR A 423 -15.04 -12.17 11.36
C THR A 423 -13.90 -12.73 10.51
N ILE A 424 -12.65 -12.55 10.95
CA ILE A 424 -11.47 -13.04 10.25
C ILE A 424 -11.46 -14.57 10.22
N ASN A 425 -11.60 -15.22 11.38
CA ASN A 425 -11.40 -16.67 11.51
C ASN A 425 -12.58 -17.47 10.94
N VAL A 426 -13.82 -17.08 11.22
CA VAL A 426 -15.01 -17.75 10.69
C VAL A 426 -15.05 -17.68 9.15
N ARG A 427 -14.57 -16.57 8.58
CA ARG A 427 -14.52 -16.36 7.13
C ARG A 427 -13.22 -16.82 6.48
N ALA A 428 -12.35 -17.53 7.20
CA ALA A 428 -11.10 -18.04 6.65
C ALA A 428 -11.33 -19.30 5.80
N LEU A 429 -10.80 -19.34 4.58
CA LEU A 429 -10.94 -20.47 3.67
C LEU A 429 -9.81 -21.50 3.82
N ASN A 430 -8.72 -21.13 4.49
CA ASN A 430 -7.61 -21.99 4.92
C ASN A 430 -7.70 -22.35 6.42
N ASN A 431 -8.90 -22.49 6.94
CA ASN A 431 -9.23 -22.66 8.37
C ASN A 431 -8.72 -23.97 9.01
N ASN A 432 -8.14 -24.86 8.22
CA ASN A 432 -7.52 -26.11 8.68
C ASN A 432 -6.05 -25.97 9.11
N THR A 433 -5.46 -24.78 9.00
CA THR A 433 -4.03 -24.54 9.27
C THR A 433 -3.77 -23.79 10.57
N GLY A 434 -4.81 -23.58 11.39
CA GLY A 434 -4.71 -22.94 12.70
C GLY A 434 -5.52 -21.65 12.81
N THR A 435 -5.50 -21.07 14.00
CA THR A 435 -6.17 -19.81 14.31
C THR A 435 -5.35 -18.63 13.78
N ILE A 436 -6.05 -17.65 13.20
CA ILE A 436 -5.47 -16.38 12.80
C ILE A 436 -5.50 -15.45 14.00
N HIS A 437 -4.33 -15.17 14.59
CA HIS A 437 -4.22 -14.41 15.84
C HIS A 437 -4.10 -12.90 15.62
N HIS A 438 -3.76 -12.47 14.42
CA HIS A 438 -3.61 -11.06 14.06
C HIS A 438 -3.43 -10.86 12.55
N SER A 439 -3.30 -9.61 12.12
CA SER A 439 -3.04 -9.23 10.73
C SER A 439 -1.60 -8.72 10.55
N ASN A 440 -1.27 -8.22 9.36
CA ASN A 440 0.04 -7.64 9.00
C ASN A 440 0.16 -6.16 9.38
N LEU A 441 1.22 -5.50 8.89
CA LEU A 441 1.49 -4.07 9.06
C LEU A 441 0.33 -3.17 8.58
N CYS A 442 -0.34 -3.56 7.48
CA CYS A 442 -1.36 -2.73 6.83
C CYS A 442 -2.78 -3.30 6.95
N THR A 443 -2.99 -4.34 7.75
CA THR A 443 -4.27 -4.97 8.12
C THR A 443 -5.03 -5.72 7.01
N GLU A 444 -4.44 -5.89 5.80
CA GLU A 444 -5.08 -6.63 4.71
C GLU A 444 -4.82 -8.14 4.72
N ILE A 445 -3.83 -8.63 5.48
CA ILE A 445 -3.42 -10.03 5.47
C ILE A 445 -3.99 -10.76 6.69
N THR A 446 -4.67 -11.86 6.44
CA THR A 446 -5.28 -12.71 7.48
C THR A 446 -4.89 -14.16 7.25
N LEU A 447 -3.75 -14.55 7.82
CA LEU A 447 -3.15 -15.87 7.71
C LEU A 447 -2.83 -16.41 9.11
N PRO A 448 -2.95 -17.73 9.35
CA PRO A 448 -2.63 -18.34 10.65
C PRO A 448 -1.13 -18.35 10.91
N GLN A 449 -0.75 -18.22 12.18
CA GLN A 449 0.63 -18.23 12.65
C GLN A 449 0.81 -19.24 13.78
N ASP A 450 1.92 -19.95 13.76
CA ASP A 450 2.35 -20.83 14.85
C ASP A 450 3.88 -20.74 15.06
N LYS A 451 4.43 -21.54 16.00
CA LYS A 451 5.86 -21.52 16.30
C LYS A 451 6.77 -21.94 15.16
N ASP A 452 6.25 -22.75 14.22
CA ASP A 452 6.99 -23.32 13.09
C ASP A 452 6.71 -22.56 11.77
N ASN A 453 5.72 -21.65 11.78
CA ASN A 453 5.23 -20.94 10.60
C ASN A 453 5.09 -19.44 10.88
N THR A 454 5.99 -18.66 10.31
CA THR A 454 5.79 -17.21 10.09
C THR A 454 5.01 -17.06 8.79
N SER A 455 3.79 -16.59 8.87
CA SER A 455 2.97 -16.44 7.67
C SER A 455 3.50 -15.35 6.76
N VAL A 456 3.42 -15.62 5.45
CA VAL A 456 3.93 -14.75 4.38
C VAL A 456 2.83 -14.49 3.37
N CYS A 457 2.71 -13.24 2.92
CA CYS A 457 1.86 -12.90 1.81
C CYS A 457 2.60 -12.12 0.71
N ASN A 458 2.24 -12.43 -0.53
CA ASN A 458 2.81 -11.89 -1.76
C ASN A 458 1.74 -11.07 -2.49
N LEU A 459 2.02 -9.79 -2.81
CA LEU A 459 1.01 -8.81 -3.21
C LEU A 459 1.20 -8.31 -4.63
N VAL A 460 0.08 -8.19 -5.35
CA VAL A 460 -0.08 -7.45 -6.61
C VAL A 460 -1.41 -6.69 -6.55
N SER A 461 -1.50 -5.55 -7.22
CA SER A 461 -2.76 -4.80 -7.33
C SER A 461 -3.10 -4.50 -8.79
N ILE A 462 -4.33 -4.86 -9.19
CA ILE A 462 -4.93 -4.53 -10.47
C ILE A 462 -5.25 -3.03 -10.50
N ASN A 463 -4.89 -2.35 -11.56
CA ASN A 463 -5.28 -0.97 -11.83
C ASN A 463 -6.60 -0.95 -12.59
N LEU A 464 -7.69 -0.75 -11.89
CA LEU A 464 -9.04 -0.77 -12.47
C LEU A 464 -9.20 0.25 -13.62
N SER A 465 -8.56 1.41 -13.51
CA SER A 465 -8.68 2.47 -14.51
C SER A 465 -8.04 2.12 -15.86
N ALA A 466 -7.17 1.11 -15.93
CA ALA A 466 -6.55 0.63 -17.15
C ALA A 466 -7.50 -0.17 -18.05
N PHE A 467 -8.66 -0.58 -17.54
CA PHE A 467 -9.63 -1.43 -18.24
C PHE A 467 -10.93 -0.69 -18.59
N LEU A 468 -11.05 0.58 -18.23
CA LEU A 468 -12.16 1.43 -18.62
C LEU A 468 -11.77 2.22 -19.87
N ASN A 469 -12.43 1.93 -20.99
CA ASN A 469 -12.24 2.62 -22.26
C ASN A 469 -12.78 4.07 -22.22
N GLU A 470 -12.39 4.87 -23.19
CA GLU A 470 -12.84 6.27 -23.30
C GLU A 470 -14.36 6.41 -23.54
N ASP A 471 -14.98 5.40 -24.15
CA ASP A 471 -16.43 5.32 -24.38
C ASP A 471 -17.20 4.75 -23.17
N HIS A 472 -16.53 4.61 -22.01
CA HIS A 472 -17.06 4.07 -20.76
C HIS A 472 -17.41 2.57 -20.80
N THR A 473 -16.97 1.83 -21.82
CA THR A 473 -17.05 0.36 -21.85
C THR A 473 -15.88 -0.27 -21.12
N TRP A 474 -16.08 -1.50 -20.64
CA TRP A 474 -15.05 -2.26 -19.92
C TRP A 474 -14.38 -3.29 -20.83
N ASP A 475 -13.07 -3.37 -20.78
CA ASP A 475 -12.31 -4.48 -21.37
C ASP A 475 -12.22 -5.64 -20.36
N TRP A 476 -13.33 -6.37 -20.22
CA TRP A 476 -13.46 -7.50 -19.28
C TRP A 476 -12.49 -8.64 -19.63
N ASP A 477 -12.28 -8.93 -20.89
CA ASP A 477 -11.39 -10.01 -21.34
C ASP A 477 -9.93 -9.70 -20.94
N ARG A 478 -9.51 -8.48 -21.14
CA ARG A 478 -8.19 -8.00 -20.76
C ARG A 478 -8.00 -8.02 -19.23
N MET A 479 -9.02 -7.60 -18.49
CA MET A 479 -9.00 -7.63 -17.02
C MET A 479 -8.93 -9.08 -16.50
N ALA A 480 -9.65 -10.00 -17.08
CA ALA A 480 -9.58 -11.42 -16.74
C ALA A 480 -8.16 -11.99 -17.00
N ALA A 481 -7.58 -11.67 -18.17
CA ALA A 481 -6.22 -12.09 -18.52
C ALA A 481 -5.19 -11.51 -17.51
N ALA A 482 -5.29 -10.23 -17.16
CA ALA A 482 -4.42 -9.58 -16.19
C ALA A 482 -4.54 -10.21 -14.80
N ALA A 483 -5.76 -10.50 -14.31
CA ALA A 483 -5.97 -11.18 -13.03
C ALA A 483 -5.33 -12.58 -13.01
N ARG A 484 -5.49 -13.36 -14.08
CA ARG A 484 -4.90 -14.71 -14.22
C ARG A 484 -3.37 -14.66 -14.28
N SER A 485 -2.81 -13.73 -15.05
CA SER A 485 -1.37 -13.48 -15.16
C SER A 485 -0.78 -13.06 -13.80
N ALA A 486 -1.44 -12.18 -13.08
CA ALA A 486 -1.03 -11.74 -11.74
C ALA A 486 -0.99 -12.91 -10.74
N ILE A 487 -1.99 -13.79 -10.74
CA ILE A 487 -2.03 -15.00 -9.88
C ILE A 487 -0.87 -15.94 -10.25
N ARG A 488 -0.60 -16.18 -11.54
CA ARG A 488 0.55 -16.99 -11.98
C ARG A 488 1.87 -16.40 -11.51
N GLN A 489 2.04 -15.09 -11.69
CA GLN A 489 3.24 -14.35 -11.26
C GLN A 489 3.46 -14.47 -9.75
N LEU A 490 2.40 -14.33 -8.95
CA LEU A 490 2.46 -14.47 -7.49
C LEU A 490 2.74 -15.90 -7.03
N ASP A 491 2.20 -16.91 -7.71
CA ASP A 491 2.52 -18.31 -7.41
C ASP A 491 4.00 -18.62 -7.66
N ASN A 492 4.56 -18.14 -8.77
CA ASN A 492 5.98 -18.28 -9.08
C ASN A 492 6.85 -17.62 -8.01
N LEU A 493 6.43 -16.47 -7.49
CA LEU A 493 7.15 -15.76 -6.42
C LEU A 493 7.32 -16.66 -5.18
N CYS A 494 6.34 -17.50 -4.84
CA CYS A 494 6.42 -18.39 -3.68
C CYS A 494 7.65 -19.32 -3.72
N ASP A 495 8.07 -19.73 -4.90
CA ASP A 495 9.21 -20.63 -5.08
C ASP A 495 10.55 -19.89 -5.27
N ILE A 496 10.50 -18.63 -5.74
CA ILE A 496 11.69 -17.86 -6.13
C ILE A 496 12.22 -17.00 -4.96
N THR A 497 11.33 -16.58 -4.06
CA THR A 497 11.69 -15.68 -2.97
C THR A 497 12.68 -16.30 -2.01
N ASN A 498 13.68 -15.52 -1.60
CA ASN A 498 14.59 -15.88 -0.51
C ASN A 498 14.11 -15.19 0.76
N THR A 499 13.37 -15.91 1.60
CA THR A 499 12.88 -15.36 2.86
C THR A 499 14.00 -15.23 3.89
N PRO A 500 13.97 -14.19 4.74
CA PRO A 500 15.04 -13.91 5.70
C PRO A 500 15.08 -14.88 6.88
N ILE A 501 14.03 -15.71 7.07
CA ILE A 501 13.87 -16.66 8.17
C ILE A 501 13.26 -17.98 7.66
N PRO A 502 13.69 -19.14 8.20
CA PRO A 502 13.24 -20.46 7.71
C PRO A 502 11.74 -20.69 7.85
N GLU A 503 11.13 -20.25 8.95
CA GLU A 503 9.69 -20.41 9.23
C GLU A 503 8.81 -19.68 8.19
N ALA A 504 9.32 -18.60 7.62
CA ALA A 504 8.64 -17.89 6.54
C ALA A 504 8.66 -18.68 5.22
N MET A 505 9.78 -19.34 4.91
CA MET A 505 9.86 -20.23 3.74
C MET A 505 8.94 -21.44 3.91
N ASN A 506 8.91 -22.05 5.11
CA ASN A 506 8.05 -23.17 5.41
C ASN A 506 6.57 -22.81 5.18
N SER A 507 6.08 -21.73 5.79
CA SER A 507 4.71 -21.26 5.59
C SER A 507 4.41 -20.93 4.12
N ASN A 508 5.34 -20.25 3.43
CA ASN A 508 5.17 -19.86 2.03
C ASN A 508 5.01 -21.08 1.10
N LEU A 509 5.80 -22.14 1.30
CA LEU A 509 5.72 -23.35 0.48
C LEU A 509 4.50 -24.21 0.83
N GLN A 510 4.10 -24.29 2.10
CA GLN A 510 2.95 -25.09 2.53
C GLN A 510 1.60 -24.48 2.12
N ASN A 511 1.47 -23.17 2.20
CA ASN A 511 0.21 -22.47 1.97
C ASN A 511 0.15 -21.75 0.63
N ARG A 512 1.28 -21.31 0.07
CA ARG A 512 1.34 -20.53 -1.18
C ARG A 512 0.34 -19.36 -1.16
N ALA A 513 0.36 -18.58 -0.08
CA ALA A 513 -0.61 -17.52 0.16
C ALA A 513 -0.35 -16.30 -0.72
N LEU A 514 -1.40 -15.85 -1.41
CA LEU A 514 -1.38 -14.72 -2.33
C LEU A 514 -2.35 -13.63 -1.85
N GLY A 515 -2.08 -12.39 -2.28
CA GLY A 515 -2.94 -11.25 -2.05
C GLY A 515 -3.05 -10.38 -3.31
N LEU A 516 -3.98 -10.73 -4.20
CA LEU A 516 -4.36 -9.90 -5.33
C LEU A 516 -5.35 -8.83 -4.85
N GLY A 517 -5.01 -7.56 -5.02
CA GLY A 517 -5.87 -6.43 -4.70
C GLY A 517 -6.26 -5.63 -5.93
N VAL A 518 -6.96 -4.53 -5.68
CA VAL A 518 -7.36 -3.54 -6.70
C VAL A 518 -6.97 -2.14 -6.25
N MET A 519 -6.80 -1.22 -7.20
CA MET A 519 -6.57 0.22 -6.99
C MET A 519 -7.18 1.01 -8.13
N GLY A 520 -7.36 2.32 -7.95
CA GLY A 520 -7.91 3.20 -8.97
C GLY A 520 -9.45 3.23 -9.02
N PHE A 521 -10.11 2.81 -7.96
CA PHE A 521 -11.57 2.79 -7.91
C PHE A 521 -12.16 4.20 -8.05
N THR A 522 -11.59 5.18 -7.36
CA THR A 522 -12.08 6.56 -7.41
C THR A 522 -11.90 7.17 -8.80
N ASP A 523 -10.76 6.93 -9.47
CA ASP A 523 -10.58 7.39 -10.86
C ASP A 523 -11.67 6.84 -11.80
N VAL A 524 -12.08 5.59 -11.58
CA VAL A 524 -13.12 4.94 -12.40
C VAL A 524 -14.49 5.57 -12.16
N ILE A 525 -14.93 5.71 -10.91
CA ILE A 525 -16.25 6.28 -10.61
C ILE A 525 -16.36 7.75 -11.05
N GLU A 526 -15.29 8.53 -10.89
CA GLU A 526 -15.22 9.91 -11.39
C GLU A 526 -15.39 9.97 -12.89
N LYS A 527 -14.68 9.12 -13.66
CA LYS A 527 -14.83 9.04 -15.12
C LYS A 527 -16.24 8.66 -15.57
N LEU A 528 -16.93 7.81 -14.78
CA LEU A 528 -18.30 7.40 -15.02
C LEU A 528 -19.34 8.43 -14.52
N GLY A 529 -18.89 9.48 -13.83
CA GLY A 529 -19.78 10.50 -13.26
C GLY A 529 -20.55 10.04 -12.02
N TYR A 530 -20.07 9.00 -11.30
CA TYR A 530 -20.74 8.49 -10.12
C TYR A 530 -20.17 9.14 -8.85
N SER A 531 -21.07 9.54 -7.95
CA SER A 531 -20.66 9.92 -6.60
C SER A 531 -20.14 8.69 -5.82
N TYR A 532 -19.11 8.88 -5.00
CA TYR A 532 -18.58 7.82 -4.12
C TYR A 532 -19.64 7.26 -3.16
N GLU A 533 -20.68 8.05 -2.84
CA GLU A 533 -21.79 7.72 -1.94
C GLU A 533 -23.00 7.14 -2.66
N SER A 534 -22.91 6.90 -3.98
CA SER A 534 -24.04 6.43 -4.77
C SER A 534 -24.13 4.89 -4.80
N GLU A 535 -25.35 4.37 -5.02
CA GLU A 535 -25.56 2.92 -5.16
C GLU A 535 -24.88 2.40 -6.44
N GLU A 536 -24.75 3.23 -7.48
CA GLU A 536 -24.03 2.91 -8.70
C GLU A 536 -22.54 2.64 -8.41
N ALA A 537 -21.91 3.45 -7.57
CA ALA A 537 -20.53 3.22 -7.13
C ALA A 537 -20.41 1.96 -6.27
N TYR A 538 -21.35 1.72 -5.38
CA TYR A 538 -21.36 0.51 -4.53
C TYR A 538 -21.57 -0.77 -5.35
N ASP A 539 -22.52 -0.75 -6.30
CA ASP A 539 -22.80 -1.91 -7.18
C ASP A 539 -21.63 -2.18 -8.14
N LEU A 540 -20.95 -1.13 -8.59
CA LEU A 540 -19.75 -1.23 -9.42
C LEU A 540 -18.59 -1.86 -8.64
N MET A 541 -18.34 -1.43 -7.39
CA MET A 541 -17.30 -2.05 -6.55
C MET A 541 -17.59 -3.53 -6.32
N ASP A 542 -18.84 -3.87 -6.04
CA ASP A 542 -19.32 -5.25 -5.91
C ASP A 542 -19.02 -6.07 -7.16
N GLN A 543 -19.36 -5.54 -8.34
CA GLN A 543 -19.13 -6.18 -9.64
C GLN A 543 -17.65 -6.38 -9.96
N LEU A 544 -16.83 -5.35 -9.77
CA LEU A 544 -15.40 -5.39 -10.07
C LEU A 544 -14.67 -6.39 -9.17
N CYS A 545 -14.95 -6.39 -7.86
CA CYS A 545 -14.34 -7.34 -6.94
C CYS A 545 -14.85 -8.76 -7.18
N GLU A 546 -16.14 -8.96 -7.52
CA GLU A 546 -16.67 -10.24 -7.94
C GLU A 546 -15.90 -10.79 -9.13
N PHE A 547 -15.71 -9.96 -10.16
CA PHE A 547 -15.04 -10.34 -11.40
C PHE A 547 -13.58 -10.74 -11.16
N VAL A 548 -12.81 -9.90 -10.47
CA VAL A 548 -11.39 -10.17 -10.19
C VAL A 548 -11.25 -11.42 -9.32
N SER A 549 -12.06 -11.57 -8.28
CA SER A 549 -12.04 -12.74 -7.39
C SER A 549 -12.38 -14.03 -8.13
N PHE A 550 -13.41 -14.01 -8.99
CA PHE A 550 -13.80 -15.16 -9.80
C PHE A 550 -12.65 -15.66 -10.67
N HIS A 551 -11.99 -14.75 -11.41
CA HIS A 551 -10.89 -15.11 -12.30
C HIS A 551 -9.60 -15.49 -11.55
N ALA A 552 -9.36 -14.91 -10.36
CA ALA A 552 -8.26 -15.32 -9.49
C ALA A 552 -8.45 -16.76 -8.96
N ILE A 553 -9.65 -17.09 -8.48
CA ILE A 553 -10.00 -18.44 -8.01
C ILE A 553 -9.93 -19.46 -9.16
N ASP A 554 -10.48 -19.09 -10.31
CA ASP A 554 -10.46 -19.94 -11.51
C ASP A 554 -9.03 -20.23 -11.98
N ALA A 555 -8.15 -19.22 -11.98
CA ALA A 555 -6.73 -19.37 -12.32
C ALA A 555 -6.00 -20.29 -11.34
N SER A 556 -6.21 -20.12 -10.03
CA SER A 556 -5.59 -20.99 -9.02
C SER A 556 -6.05 -22.43 -9.13
N ALA A 557 -7.33 -22.67 -9.45
CA ALA A 557 -7.85 -24.01 -9.68
C ALA A 557 -7.29 -24.66 -10.98
N ASP A 558 -7.07 -23.86 -12.04
CA ASP A 558 -6.38 -24.35 -13.26
C ASP A 558 -4.93 -24.70 -12.97
N MET A 559 -4.21 -23.86 -12.24
CA MET A 559 -2.83 -24.15 -11.84
C MET A 559 -2.74 -25.38 -10.93
N ALA A 560 -3.72 -25.63 -10.07
CA ALA A 560 -3.76 -26.85 -9.26
C ALA A 560 -3.85 -28.11 -10.13
N LYS A 561 -4.57 -28.04 -11.25
CA LYS A 561 -4.62 -29.15 -12.23
C LYS A 561 -3.27 -29.34 -12.93
N GLU A 562 -2.54 -28.27 -13.21
CA GLU A 562 -1.24 -28.28 -13.89
C GLU A 562 -0.08 -28.65 -12.96
N LEU A 563 -0.01 -28.05 -11.79
CA LEU A 563 1.14 -28.04 -10.88
C LEU A 563 0.89 -28.76 -9.56
N GLY A 564 -0.33 -29.23 -9.33
CA GLY A 564 -0.78 -29.79 -8.05
C GLY A 564 -1.32 -28.73 -7.09
N SER A 565 -2.19 -29.15 -6.17
CA SER A 565 -2.72 -28.29 -5.11
C SER A 565 -1.64 -27.91 -4.10
N TYR A 566 -1.85 -26.80 -3.39
CA TYR A 566 -0.98 -26.47 -2.25
C TYR A 566 -1.04 -27.59 -1.18
N PRO A 567 0.06 -27.84 -0.44
CA PRO A 567 0.17 -29.00 0.45
C PRO A 567 -0.96 -29.09 1.49
N MET A 568 -1.41 -27.95 2.04
CA MET A 568 -2.44 -27.91 3.08
C MET A 568 -3.88 -27.82 2.52
N PHE A 569 -4.10 -28.10 1.22
CA PHE A 569 -5.42 -28.01 0.60
C PHE A 569 -6.47 -28.94 1.22
N LYS A 570 -6.07 -30.20 1.51
CA LYS A 570 -6.98 -31.21 2.05
C LYS A 570 -7.45 -30.83 3.45
N GLY A 571 -8.75 -30.79 3.64
CA GLY A 571 -9.38 -30.35 4.89
C GLY A 571 -9.74 -28.87 4.96
N SER A 572 -9.21 -28.04 4.06
CA SER A 572 -9.56 -26.62 3.95
C SER A 572 -11.04 -26.41 3.58
N ALA A 573 -11.56 -25.22 3.81
CA ALA A 573 -12.90 -24.84 3.36
C ALA A 573 -13.00 -24.90 1.82
N TRP A 574 -11.91 -24.57 1.09
CA TRP A 574 -11.82 -24.76 -0.37
C TRP A 574 -12.08 -26.20 -0.79
N SER A 575 -11.48 -27.19 -0.10
CA SER A 575 -11.67 -28.61 -0.42
C SER A 575 -13.11 -29.09 -0.22
N LYS A 576 -13.88 -28.40 0.61
CA LYS A 576 -15.32 -28.61 0.83
C LYS A 576 -16.17 -27.83 -0.18
N GLY A 577 -15.56 -26.99 -1.01
CA GLY A 577 -16.22 -26.13 -1.99
C GLY A 577 -16.83 -24.86 -1.40
N VAL A 578 -16.35 -24.41 -0.26
CA VAL A 578 -16.74 -23.11 0.30
C VAL A 578 -16.06 -22.02 -0.49
N LEU A 579 -16.81 -20.98 -0.85
CA LEU A 579 -16.37 -19.81 -1.59
C LEU A 579 -16.45 -18.57 -0.70
N PRO A 580 -15.75 -17.46 -1.03
CA PRO A 580 -15.76 -16.27 -0.17
C PRO A 580 -17.15 -15.79 0.23
N ILE A 581 -18.12 -15.77 -0.70
CA ILE A 581 -19.48 -15.32 -0.45
C ILE A 581 -20.23 -16.23 0.55
N ASP A 582 -19.98 -17.54 0.56
CA ASP A 582 -20.65 -18.48 1.46
C ASP A 582 -20.26 -18.24 2.91
N THR A 583 -19.07 -17.68 3.14
CA THR A 583 -18.55 -17.40 4.48
C THR A 583 -19.34 -16.31 5.21
N ILE A 584 -20.15 -15.54 4.48
CA ILE A 584 -21.01 -14.51 5.09
C ILE A 584 -22.14 -15.18 5.86
N ASP A 585 -22.77 -16.19 5.29
CA ASP A 585 -23.85 -16.94 5.95
C ASP A 585 -23.28 -17.75 7.13
N GLN A 586 -22.06 -18.28 7.02
CA GLN A 586 -21.36 -18.92 8.14
C GLN A 586 -21.12 -17.94 9.30
N LEU A 587 -20.68 -16.70 8.99
CA LEU A 587 -20.49 -15.66 10.00
C LEU A 587 -21.83 -15.26 10.67
N GLU A 588 -22.88 -15.15 9.88
CA GLU A 588 -24.23 -14.81 10.38
C GLU A 588 -24.74 -15.88 11.36
N LEU A 589 -24.53 -17.16 11.04
CA LEU A 589 -24.89 -18.28 11.90
C LEU A 589 -24.05 -18.30 13.19
N ASP A 590 -22.74 -18.23 13.11
CA ASP A 590 -21.83 -18.28 14.27
C ASP A 590 -22.05 -17.09 15.21
N ARG A 591 -22.15 -15.91 14.62
CA ARG A 591 -22.35 -14.66 15.36
C ARG A 591 -23.76 -14.53 15.95
N ASN A 592 -24.76 -15.19 15.36
CA ASN A 592 -26.18 -14.98 15.64
C ASN A 592 -26.61 -13.51 15.54
N VAL A 593 -26.02 -12.78 14.58
CA VAL A 593 -26.32 -11.39 14.21
C VAL A 593 -26.30 -11.30 12.70
N LYS A 594 -27.34 -10.70 12.12
CA LYS A 594 -27.44 -10.51 10.66
C LYS A 594 -26.26 -9.71 10.13
N VAL A 595 -25.68 -10.18 9.01
CA VAL A 595 -24.66 -9.44 8.26
C VAL A 595 -25.35 -8.63 7.16
N GLU A 596 -25.34 -7.31 7.33
CA GLU A 596 -26.10 -6.37 6.50
C GLU A 596 -25.38 -6.09 5.17
N ILE A 597 -25.32 -7.08 4.28
CA ILE A 597 -24.72 -6.95 2.94
C ILE A 597 -25.53 -7.74 1.90
N THR A 598 -25.59 -7.23 0.67
CA THR A 598 -26.27 -7.92 -0.45
C THR A 598 -25.60 -9.25 -0.78
N ARG A 599 -26.41 -10.26 -1.13
CA ARG A 599 -25.96 -11.60 -1.59
C ARG A 599 -25.95 -11.71 -3.11
N LYS A 600 -26.07 -10.59 -3.86
CA LYS A 600 -26.08 -10.56 -5.33
C LYS A 600 -24.82 -11.21 -5.89
N LYS A 601 -25.01 -12.11 -6.85
CA LYS A 601 -23.97 -12.78 -7.64
C LYS A 601 -24.28 -12.54 -9.11
N ARG A 602 -23.24 -12.33 -9.95
CA ARG A 602 -23.37 -12.04 -11.40
C ARG A 602 -22.75 -13.12 -12.26
N LEU A 603 -21.84 -13.92 -11.69
CA LEU A 603 -21.06 -14.96 -12.40
C LEU A 603 -21.50 -16.38 -11.98
N ASP A 604 -21.10 -17.39 -12.75
CA ASP A 604 -21.45 -18.80 -12.49
C ASP A 604 -20.52 -19.41 -11.40
N TRP A 605 -20.83 -19.05 -10.17
CA TRP A 605 -20.09 -19.51 -8.99
C TRP A 605 -20.26 -21.03 -8.75
N GLU A 606 -21.35 -21.65 -9.19
CA GLU A 606 -21.55 -23.08 -8.97
C GLU A 606 -20.65 -23.92 -9.87
N LYS A 607 -20.41 -23.49 -11.11
CA LYS A 607 -19.43 -24.10 -12.00
C LYS A 607 -18.01 -23.98 -11.42
N LEU A 608 -17.68 -22.82 -10.88
CA LEU A 608 -16.38 -22.57 -10.22
C LEU A 608 -16.24 -23.43 -8.95
N ARG A 609 -17.26 -23.56 -8.13
CA ARG A 609 -17.30 -24.42 -6.93
C ARG A 609 -16.93 -25.88 -7.26
N ALA A 610 -17.48 -26.42 -8.34
CA ALA A 610 -17.19 -27.78 -8.78
C ALA A 610 -15.70 -27.96 -9.20
N LYS A 611 -15.07 -26.88 -9.70
CA LYS A 611 -13.66 -26.84 -10.07
C LYS A 611 -12.75 -26.73 -8.83
N VAL A 612 -13.07 -25.84 -7.90
CA VAL A 612 -12.35 -25.60 -6.63
C VAL A 612 -12.25 -26.87 -5.78
N LYS A 613 -13.34 -27.67 -5.69
CA LYS A 613 -13.34 -28.95 -4.96
C LYS A 613 -12.27 -29.93 -5.46
N LYS A 614 -11.86 -29.83 -6.70
CA LYS A 614 -10.85 -30.73 -7.29
C LYS A 614 -9.42 -30.31 -6.93
N GLY A 615 -9.19 -29.05 -6.58
CA GLY A 615 -7.90 -28.52 -6.18
C GLY A 615 -7.80 -27.02 -6.27
N MET A 616 -6.99 -26.43 -5.38
CA MET A 616 -6.53 -25.05 -5.41
C MET A 616 -5.01 -25.04 -5.30
N ARG A 617 -4.35 -24.20 -6.07
CA ARG A 617 -2.89 -24.01 -6.02
C ARG A 617 -2.46 -23.17 -4.82
N ASN A 618 -3.34 -22.30 -4.33
CA ASN A 618 -3.05 -21.29 -3.34
C ASN A 618 -4.08 -21.32 -2.20
N ALA A 619 -3.62 -21.10 -0.96
CA ALA A 619 -4.47 -21.09 0.23
C ALA A 619 -5.33 -19.83 0.34
N THR A 620 -4.81 -18.70 -0.13
CA THR A 620 -5.51 -17.42 -0.23
C THR A 620 -5.20 -16.75 -1.55
N LEU A 621 -6.06 -15.83 -2.00
CA LEU A 621 -5.95 -15.21 -3.32
C LEU A 621 -6.11 -13.69 -3.30
N MET A 622 -7.06 -13.15 -2.53
CA MET A 622 -7.43 -11.74 -2.56
C MET A 622 -7.10 -11.03 -1.25
N ALA A 623 -6.43 -9.89 -1.35
CA ALA A 623 -6.23 -8.94 -0.26
C ALA A 623 -6.09 -7.52 -0.84
N ILE A 624 -6.82 -6.55 -0.30
CA ILE A 624 -6.73 -5.18 -0.81
C ILE A 624 -5.83 -4.35 0.10
N ALA A 625 -4.61 -4.15 -0.37
CA ALA A 625 -3.59 -3.34 0.28
C ALA A 625 -3.83 -1.83 0.07
N PRO A 626 -3.21 -0.94 0.90
CA PRO A 626 -3.40 0.51 0.75
C PRO A 626 -2.77 1.09 -0.53
N THR A 627 -1.88 0.40 -1.19
CA THR A 627 -1.20 0.71 -2.47
C THR A 627 -0.53 2.09 -2.59
N ALA A 628 -0.35 2.83 -1.52
CA ALA A 628 0.06 4.24 -1.49
C ALA A 628 1.24 4.63 -2.42
N ASN A 629 2.23 3.72 -2.62
CA ASN A 629 3.38 3.99 -3.50
C ASN A 629 3.25 3.38 -4.89
N ILE A 630 2.61 2.21 -5.02
CA ILE A 630 2.46 1.56 -6.32
C ILE A 630 1.34 2.19 -7.15
N ALA A 631 0.37 2.83 -6.51
CA ALA A 631 -0.64 3.64 -7.19
C ALA A 631 -0.01 4.82 -7.95
N HIS A 632 1.06 5.43 -7.43
CA HIS A 632 1.82 6.47 -8.15
C HIS A 632 2.45 5.93 -9.44
N ILE A 633 2.95 4.67 -9.43
CA ILE A 633 3.49 4.03 -10.65
C ILE A 633 2.39 3.87 -11.69
N ALA A 634 1.23 3.43 -11.26
CA ALA A 634 0.06 3.24 -12.12
C ALA A 634 -0.63 4.56 -12.52
N GLY A 635 -0.28 5.68 -11.88
CA GLY A 635 -0.89 6.99 -12.14
C GLY A 635 -2.35 7.09 -11.70
N THR A 636 -2.75 6.32 -10.66
CA THR A 636 -4.14 6.15 -10.21
C THR A 636 -4.29 6.38 -8.71
N THR A 637 -5.52 6.42 -8.20
CA THR A 637 -5.83 6.53 -6.77
C THR A 637 -5.49 5.24 -6.02
N PRO A 638 -5.08 5.33 -4.73
CA PRO A 638 -4.70 4.16 -3.95
C PRO A 638 -5.92 3.34 -3.50
N GLY A 639 -5.86 2.03 -3.68
CA GLY A 639 -6.85 1.08 -3.18
C GLY A 639 -8.29 1.45 -3.52
N LEU A 640 -9.11 1.52 -2.47
CA LEU A 640 -10.51 1.93 -2.54
C LEU A 640 -10.75 3.36 -2.02
N ASP A 641 -9.67 4.10 -1.76
CA ASP A 641 -9.76 5.40 -1.11
C ASP A 641 -10.29 6.49 -2.05
N PRO A 642 -11.14 7.40 -1.55
CA PRO A 642 -11.49 8.61 -2.28
C PRO A 642 -10.31 9.58 -2.35
N GLN A 643 -10.43 10.62 -3.17
CA GLN A 643 -9.46 11.70 -3.19
C GLN A 643 -9.41 12.42 -1.84
N PHE A 644 -8.22 12.56 -1.28
CA PHE A 644 -8.01 13.32 -0.04
C PHE A 644 -8.36 14.80 -0.22
N ALA A 645 -7.92 15.38 -1.30
CA ALA A 645 -8.26 16.71 -1.78
C ALA A 645 -8.15 16.71 -3.31
N GLN A 646 -8.92 17.57 -3.98
CA GLN A 646 -8.91 17.62 -5.45
C GLN A 646 -7.66 18.34 -5.98
N ILE A 647 -7.07 19.22 -5.17
CA ILE A 647 -5.79 19.88 -5.45
C ILE A 647 -5.02 19.99 -4.14
N PHE A 648 -3.81 19.47 -4.08
CA PHE A 648 -2.98 19.53 -2.88
C PHE A 648 -1.49 19.47 -3.18
N SER A 649 -0.68 20.04 -2.26
CA SER A 649 0.77 19.94 -2.34
C SER A 649 1.25 18.70 -1.61
N ARG A 650 1.85 17.78 -2.36
CA ARG A 650 2.46 16.56 -1.82
C ARG A 650 3.95 16.77 -1.60
N ALA A 651 4.41 16.60 -0.37
CA ALA A 651 5.82 16.52 -0.05
C ALA A 651 6.29 15.07 -0.15
N THR A 652 7.31 14.82 -0.96
CA THR A 652 7.96 13.51 -1.11
C THR A 652 9.47 13.64 -0.86
N LEU A 653 10.18 12.54 -0.82
CA LEU A 653 11.66 12.55 -0.81
C LEU A 653 12.25 13.27 -2.02
N ASN A 654 11.48 13.44 -3.10
CA ASN A 654 11.87 14.01 -4.37
C ASN A 654 11.50 15.51 -4.49
N GLY A 655 10.87 16.10 -3.48
CA GLY A 655 10.43 17.48 -3.47
C GLY A 655 8.94 17.65 -3.15
N LYS A 656 8.46 18.89 -3.28
CA LYS A 656 7.05 19.25 -3.16
C LYS A 656 6.47 19.38 -4.56
N PHE A 657 5.35 18.69 -4.81
CA PHE A 657 4.64 18.70 -6.09
C PHE A 657 3.18 19.08 -5.84
N LEU A 658 2.62 19.82 -6.77
CA LEU A 658 1.18 20.04 -6.81
C LEU A 658 0.52 18.85 -7.54
N GLU A 659 -0.36 18.15 -6.85
CA GLU A 659 -1.23 17.15 -7.44
C GLU A 659 -2.60 17.76 -7.69
N VAL A 660 -3.13 17.49 -8.88
CA VAL A 660 -4.46 17.95 -9.30
C VAL A 660 -5.29 16.76 -9.75
N ASN A 661 -6.57 16.78 -9.45
CA ASN A 661 -7.50 15.81 -10.01
C ASN A 661 -7.80 16.16 -11.48
N VAL A 662 -7.21 15.37 -12.38
CA VAL A 662 -7.35 15.57 -13.83
C VAL A 662 -8.80 15.38 -14.30
N ASN A 663 -9.55 14.44 -13.68
CA ASN A 663 -10.94 14.19 -14.03
C ASN A 663 -11.81 15.44 -13.74
N LEU A 664 -11.65 16.05 -12.56
CA LEU A 664 -12.35 17.29 -12.20
C LEU A 664 -12.07 18.42 -13.21
N ILE A 665 -10.77 18.64 -13.51
CA ILE A 665 -10.39 19.71 -14.42
C ILE A 665 -10.97 19.48 -15.83
N ASN A 666 -10.91 18.23 -16.32
CA ASN A 666 -11.45 17.88 -17.62
C ASN A 666 -12.97 18.06 -17.67
N ASP A 667 -13.69 17.70 -16.62
CA ASP A 667 -15.14 17.90 -16.59
C ASP A 667 -15.52 19.37 -16.51
N LEU A 668 -14.78 20.17 -15.75
CA LEU A 668 -14.96 21.62 -15.72
C LEU A 668 -14.61 22.29 -17.08
N LYS A 669 -13.59 21.79 -17.79
CA LYS A 669 -13.26 22.23 -19.16
C LYS A 669 -14.36 21.87 -20.16
N LYS A 670 -14.95 20.68 -20.10
CA LYS A 670 -16.09 20.27 -20.93
C LYS A 670 -17.32 21.19 -20.76
N LEU A 671 -17.43 21.80 -19.58
CA LEU A 671 -18.50 22.77 -19.26
C LEU A 671 -18.11 24.22 -19.49
N ASP A 672 -16.94 24.51 -20.08
CA ASP A 672 -16.34 25.82 -20.24
C ASP A 672 -16.22 26.64 -18.94
N LEU A 673 -16.17 25.97 -17.78
CA LEU A 673 -16.13 26.60 -16.47
C LEU A 673 -14.71 26.74 -15.88
N TRP A 674 -13.74 25.92 -16.34
CA TRP A 674 -12.43 25.84 -15.68
C TRP A 674 -11.75 27.20 -15.55
N ASP A 675 -11.67 27.99 -16.62
CA ASP A 675 -11.00 29.30 -16.60
C ASP A 675 -11.67 30.31 -15.66
N GLU A 676 -12.98 30.16 -15.43
CA GLU A 676 -13.73 31.04 -14.50
C GLU A 676 -13.56 30.66 -13.04
N VAL A 677 -13.39 29.36 -12.74
CA VAL A 677 -13.42 28.86 -11.34
C VAL A 677 -12.08 28.41 -10.84
N LYS A 678 -11.05 28.28 -11.68
CA LYS A 678 -9.73 27.71 -11.31
C LYS A 678 -9.07 28.39 -10.11
N ASP A 679 -9.15 29.72 -10.01
CA ASP A 679 -8.56 30.46 -8.89
C ASP A 679 -9.30 30.17 -7.57
N ASP A 680 -10.62 30.00 -7.60
CA ASP A 680 -11.42 29.61 -6.45
C ASP A 680 -11.15 28.16 -6.06
N VAL A 681 -11.07 27.25 -7.02
CA VAL A 681 -10.73 25.85 -6.79
C VAL A 681 -9.34 25.73 -6.16
N LEU A 682 -8.35 26.48 -6.65
CA LEU A 682 -7.00 26.53 -6.08
C LEU A 682 -6.99 27.09 -4.66
N ARG A 683 -7.70 28.22 -4.44
CA ARG A 683 -7.80 28.89 -3.12
C ARG A 683 -8.46 27.99 -2.07
N LEU A 684 -9.48 27.22 -2.49
CA LEU A 684 -10.22 26.29 -1.63
C LEU A 684 -9.58 24.89 -1.58
N GLN A 685 -8.36 24.72 -2.10
CA GLN A 685 -7.63 23.43 -2.13
C GLN A 685 -8.41 22.29 -2.79
N GLY A 686 -9.20 22.63 -3.80
CA GLY A 686 -10.02 21.67 -4.53
C GLY A 686 -11.40 21.41 -3.92
N ASP A 687 -11.79 22.10 -2.84
CA ASP A 687 -13.17 22.04 -2.34
C ASP A 687 -14.09 22.79 -3.28
N VAL A 688 -14.81 22.04 -4.11
CA VAL A 688 -15.74 22.58 -5.10
C VAL A 688 -17.13 22.86 -4.53
N GLN A 689 -17.42 22.43 -3.29
CA GLN A 689 -18.76 22.54 -2.69
C GLN A 689 -19.22 23.99 -2.51
N GLN A 690 -18.27 24.89 -2.24
CA GLN A 690 -18.56 26.29 -1.94
C GLN A 690 -18.58 27.18 -3.19
N ILE A 691 -18.33 26.67 -4.38
CA ILE A 691 -18.28 27.43 -5.63
C ILE A 691 -19.64 27.39 -6.31
N GLU A 692 -20.41 28.45 -6.26
CA GLU A 692 -21.80 28.53 -6.76
C GLU A 692 -21.92 28.19 -8.25
N LYS A 693 -20.97 28.59 -9.08
CA LYS A 693 -20.95 28.36 -10.53
C LYS A 693 -20.84 26.88 -10.93
N ILE A 694 -20.31 26.02 -10.03
CA ILE A 694 -20.14 24.59 -10.33
C ILE A 694 -21.48 23.88 -10.14
N PRO A 695 -21.97 23.12 -11.16
CA PRO A 695 -23.21 22.37 -11.06
C PRO A 695 -23.21 21.32 -9.96
N GLN A 696 -24.38 21.03 -9.37
CA GLN A 696 -24.50 20.11 -8.25
C GLN A 696 -24.00 18.69 -8.54
N HIS A 697 -24.26 18.16 -9.75
CA HIS A 697 -23.76 16.83 -10.13
C HIS A 697 -22.24 16.73 -10.11
N ILE A 698 -21.51 17.79 -10.51
CA ILE A 698 -20.04 17.85 -10.38
C ILE A 698 -19.62 17.89 -8.90
N LYS A 699 -20.31 18.69 -8.09
CA LYS A 699 -20.06 18.74 -6.65
C LYS A 699 -20.23 17.39 -5.99
N ASP A 700 -21.23 16.62 -6.38
CA ASP A 700 -21.52 15.29 -5.79
C ASP A 700 -20.46 14.24 -6.17
N VAL A 701 -19.93 14.30 -7.40
CA VAL A 701 -18.86 13.40 -7.86
C VAL A 701 -17.52 13.71 -7.18
N TYR A 702 -17.20 15.00 -7.03
CA TYR A 702 -15.87 15.44 -6.56
C TYR A 702 -15.84 15.87 -5.11
N LYS A 703 -16.62 15.22 -4.23
CA LYS A 703 -16.45 15.36 -2.79
C LYS A 703 -15.08 14.85 -2.36
N THR A 704 -14.43 15.56 -1.45
CA THR A 704 -13.20 15.09 -0.81
C THR A 704 -13.49 14.06 0.29
N SER A 705 -12.49 13.31 0.71
CA SER A 705 -12.65 12.24 1.71
C SER A 705 -13.30 12.72 3.02
N PHE A 706 -13.08 13.97 3.45
CA PHE A 706 -13.72 14.51 4.66
C PHE A 706 -15.15 15.05 4.44
N GLN A 707 -15.59 15.15 3.20
CA GLN A 707 -16.95 15.56 2.84
C GLN A 707 -17.90 14.40 2.61
N LEU A 708 -17.32 13.18 2.51
CA LEU A 708 -18.06 11.95 2.35
C LEU A 708 -18.55 11.41 3.69
N SER A 709 -19.71 10.75 3.66
CA SER A 709 -20.22 10.01 4.82
C SER A 709 -19.27 8.86 5.19
N PRO A 710 -18.90 8.69 6.46
CA PRO A 710 -18.10 7.54 6.90
C PRO A 710 -18.71 6.19 6.55
N TYR A 711 -20.04 6.12 6.46
CA TYR A 711 -20.78 4.90 6.08
C TYR A 711 -20.55 4.52 4.61
N ALA A 712 -20.23 5.47 3.74
CA ALA A 712 -19.84 5.18 2.36
C ALA A 712 -18.54 4.37 2.28
N PHE A 713 -17.55 4.70 3.12
CA PHE A 713 -16.29 3.94 3.20
C PHE A 713 -16.53 2.50 3.64
N ILE A 714 -17.46 2.31 4.59
CA ILE A 714 -17.86 1.00 5.09
C ILE A 714 -18.60 0.22 4.01
N GLU A 715 -19.55 0.87 3.29
CA GLU A 715 -20.31 0.21 2.24
C GLU A 715 -19.43 -0.26 1.10
N VAL A 716 -18.58 0.59 0.56
CA VAL A 716 -17.61 0.24 -0.50
C VAL A 716 -16.73 -0.94 -0.05
N ALA A 717 -16.19 -0.88 1.18
CA ALA A 717 -15.37 -1.96 1.72
C ALA A 717 -16.17 -3.25 1.94
N ALA A 718 -17.42 -3.18 2.42
CA ALA A 718 -18.26 -4.34 2.65
C ALA A 718 -18.64 -5.04 1.32
N ARG A 719 -18.94 -4.26 0.26
CA ARG A 719 -19.21 -4.79 -1.08
C ARG A 719 -18.00 -5.53 -1.65
N ALA A 720 -16.78 -5.00 -1.44
CA ALA A 720 -15.53 -5.66 -1.81
C ALA A 720 -15.25 -6.90 -0.92
N GLN A 721 -15.44 -6.79 0.42
CA GLN A 721 -15.12 -7.86 1.38
C GLN A 721 -15.94 -9.14 1.18
N LYS A 722 -17.07 -9.07 0.50
CA LYS A 722 -17.81 -10.27 0.06
C LYS A 722 -16.96 -11.25 -0.70
N TRP A 723 -16.07 -10.72 -1.55
CA TRP A 723 -15.29 -11.43 -2.55
C TRP A 723 -13.84 -11.63 -2.16
N VAL A 724 -13.36 -10.87 -1.18
CA VAL A 724 -11.98 -10.90 -0.69
C VAL A 724 -11.88 -11.92 0.44
N ASP A 725 -11.10 -12.97 0.23
CA ASP A 725 -10.93 -14.05 1.20
C ASP A 725 -10.01 -13.65 2.38
N GLN A 726 -9.04 -12.77 2.19
CA GLN A 726 -8.31 -12.13 3.28
C GLN A 726 -9.04 -10.84 3.72
N ALA A 727 -8.34 -9.70 3.88
CA ALA A 727 -8.94 -8.46 4.39
C ALA A 727 -8.65 -7.25 3.50
N ILE A 728 -9.12 -6.09 3.94
CA ILE A 728 -9.03 -4.82 3.24
C ILE A 728 -8.45 -3.76 4.17
N SER A 729 -7.38 -3.10 3.75
CA SER A 729 -6.81 -1.94 4.46
C SER A 729 -7.72 -0.72 4.27
N ARG A 730 -8.82 -0.66 5.04
CA ARG A 730 -9.80 0.42 4.89
C ARG A 730 -9.42 1.64 5.74
N ASN A 731 -8.95 2.70 5.10
CA ASN A 731 -8.78 4.00 5.74
C ASN A 731 -10.15 4.63 6.04
N MET A 732 -10.24 5.31 7.18
CA MET A 732 -11.41 6.07 7.60
C MET A 732 -11.06 7.55 7.65
N TYR A 733 -11.94 8.40 7.14
CA TYR A 733 -11.78 9.86 7.13
C TYR A 733 -12.98 10.48 7.83
N LEU A 734 -12.75 11.14 8.96
CA LEU A 734 -13.83 11.67 9.79
C LEU A 734 -13.64 13.16 10.04
N GLU A 735 -14.68 13.92 9.78
CA GLU A 735 -14.74 15.34 10.15
C GLU A 735 -15.16 15.52 11.61
N THR A 736 -16.10 14.69 12.05
CA THR A 736 -16.58 14.67 13.44
C THR A 736 -15.45 14.32 14.42
N ARG A 737 -15.59 14.79 15.65
CA ARG A 737 -14.76 14.40 16.80
C ARG A 737 -15.59 13.84 17.95
N ASP A 738 -16.83 13.56 17.67
CA ASP A 738 -17.73 12.93 18.62
C ASP A 738 -17.44 11.41 18.68
N VAL A 739 -16.97 10.96 19.82
CA VAL A 739 -16.62 9.54 20.04
C VAL A 739 -17.84 8.63 20.02
N ASP A 740 -19.02 9.11 20.41
CA ASP A 740 -20.27 8.36 20.32
C ASP A 740 -20.64 8.07 18.84
N GLU A 741 -20.33 9.03 17.95
CA GLU A 741 -20.49 8.79 16.51
C GLU A 741 -19.48 7.75 15.99
N TYR A 742 -18.25 7.74 16.50
CA TYR A 742 -17.26 6.72 16.18
C TYR A 742 -17.72 5.32 16.63
N GLU A 743 -18.35 5.20 17.81
CA GLU A 743 -18.94 3.93 18.27
C GLU A 743 -19.93 3.38 17.23
N ASN A 744 -20.81 4.23 16.71
CA ASN A 744 -21.79 3.84 15.70
C ASN A 744 -21.13 3.45 14.37
N ILE A 745 -20.14 4.19 13.89
CA ILE A 745 -19.43 3.95 12.64
C ILE A 745 -18.69 2.59 12.68
N TYR A 746 -17.87 2.35 13.71
CA TYR A 746 -17.13 1.10 13.82
C TYR A 746 -18.02 -0.10 14.16
N MET A 747 -19.14 0.12 14.87
CA MET A 747 -20.18 -0.90 15.06
C MET A 747 -20.84 -1.26 13.72
N ALA A 748 -21.12 -0.30 12.85
CA ALA A 748 -21.63 -0.56 11.50
C ALA A 748 -20.64 -1.37 10.65
N ALA A 749 -19.34 -1.07 10.75
CA ALA A 749 -18.29 -1.85 10.07
C ALA A 749 -18.31 -3.32 10.50
N TRP A 750 -18.39 -3.60 11.81
CA TRP A 750 -18.52 -4.95 12.34
C TRP A 750 -19.80 -5.64 11.87
N LYS A 751 -20.97 -4.99 11.93
CA LYS A 751 -22.26 -5.54 11.49
C LYS A 751 -22.27 -5.88 10.00
N ARG A 752 -21.55 -5.14 9.18
CA ARG A 752 -21.40 -5.39 7.72
C ARG A 752 -20.35 -6.44 7.38
N GLY A 753 -19.71 -7.06 8.38
CA GLY A 753 -18.78 -8.16 8.20
C GLY A 753 -17.41 -7.75 7.65
N LEU A 754 -16.97 -6.51 7.89
CA LEU A 754 -15.59 -6.12 7.66
C LEU A 754 -14.68 -6.89 8.60
N LYS A 755 -13.52 -7.33 8.08
CA LYS A 755 -12.49 -8.02 8.86
C LYS A 755 -11.57 -7.05 9.59
N THR A 756 -11.26 -5.92 8.96
CA THR A 756 -10.28 -4.95 9.44
C THR A 756 -10.63 -3.52 9.05
N THR A 757 -10.12 -2.56 9.83
CA THR A 757 -9.93 -1.16 9.43
C THR A 757 -8.45 -0.81 9.51
N TYR A 758 -8.07 0.37 8.99
CA TYR A 758 -6.69 0.84 8.96
C TYR A 758 -6.59 2.24 9.58
N TYR A 759 -5.84 3.16 9.00
CA TYR A 759 -5.70 4.50 9.57
C TYR A 759 -7.03 5.24 9.71
N LEU A 760 -7.18 5.93 10.84
CA LEU A 760 -8.17 6.98 11.02
C LEU A 760 -7.51 8.33 10.73
N HIS A 761 -8.05 9.05 9.77
CA HIS A 761 -7.70 10.43 9.47
C HIS A 761 -8.81 11.34 10.02
N VAL A 762 -8.44 12.24 10.93
CA VAL A 762 -9.36 13.24 11.48
C VAL A 762 -9.05 14.58 10.85
N LYS A 763 -10.08 15.31 10.40
CA LYS A 763 -9.90 16.64 9.78
C LYS A 763 -9.16 17.57 10.74
N PRO A 764 -8.05 18.22 10.32
CA PRO A 764 -7.33 19.17 11.17
C PRO A 764 -8.23 20.32 11.65
N ARG A 765 -8.05 20.76 12.90
CA ARG A 765 -8.82 21.92 13.45
C ARG A 765 -8.47 23.23 12.75
N HIS A 766 -7.21 23.36 12.33
CA HIS A 766 -6.71 24.55 11.64
C HIS A 766 -6.00 24.10 10.36
N THR A 767 -6.50 24.51 9.22
CA THR A 767 -5.70 24.57 8.00
C THR A 767 -4.78 25.77 8.16
N ALA A 768 -3.46 25.54 8.11
CA ALA A 768 -2.53 26.66 8.02
C ALA A 768 -2.91 27.48 6.79
N GLU A 769 -3.23 28.75 6.97
CA GLU A 769 -3.38 29.67 5.84
C GLU A 769 -2.11 29.58 5.01
N GLN A 770 -2.23 29.11 3.79
CA GLN A 770 -1.11 29.18 2.85
C GLN A 770 -0.91 30.67 2.57
N SER A 771 0.23 31.19 3.02
CA SER A 771 0.65 32.54 2.67
C SER A 771 0.59 32.69 1.16
N THR A 772 -0.34 33.49 0.66
CA THR A 772 -0.46 33.89 -0.74
C THR A 772 0.60 34.90 -1.16
N VAL A 773 1.62 35.11 -0.31
CA VAL A 773 2.75 35.95 -0.63
C VAL A 773 3.48 35.35 -1.81
N LYS A 774 3.38 36.01 -2.96
CA LYS A 774 4.24 35.78 -4.10
C LYS A 774 5.68 36.00 -3.63
N VAL A 775 6.37 34.93 -3.26
CA VAL A 775 7.80 34.98 -2.98
C VAL A 775 8.46 35.43 -4.28
N ASN A 776 9.14 36.56 -4.24
CA ASN A 776 9.89 37.10 -5.38
C ASN A 776 10.96 36.07 -5.74
N LYS A 777 10.75 35.30 -6.81
CA LYS A 777 11.60 34.20 -7.25
C LYS A 777 13.07 34.61 -7.50
N ALA A 778 13.30 35.89 -7.79
CA ALA A 778 14.63 36.44 -8.00
C ALA A 778 15.48 36.48 -6.71
N GLU A 779 14.87 36.68 -5.55
CA GLU A 779 15.61 36.71 -4.27
C GLU A 779 15.99 35.32 -3.75
N SER A 780 15.21 34.27 -4.08
CA SER A 780 15.51 32.90 -3.65
C SER A 780 16.64 32.22 -4.42
N LEU A 781 17.00 32.73 -5.60
CA LEU A 781 18.02 32.16 -6.49
C LEU A 781 19.32 32.99 -6.54
N GLY A 782 19.31 34.24 -6.06
CA GLY A 782 20.43 35.18 -6.11
C GLY A 782 21.33 35.24 -4.88
N GLY A 783 21.09 34.46 -3.86
CA GLY A 783 21.91 34.47 -2.65
C GLY A 783 23.21 33.72 -2.82
N ASN A 784 24.32 34.42 -2.98
CA ASN A 784 25.69 33.90 -2.84
C ASN A 784 25.95 33.46 -1.39
N GLY A 785 25.54 32.28 -1.01
CA GLY A 785 25.89 31.61 0.25
C GLY A 785 25.98 30.11 0.05
N PRO A 786 26.95 29.40 0.68
CA PRO A 786 27.05 27.96 0.53
C PRO A 786 25.78 27.29 1.03
N ARG A 787 25.10 26.55 0.15
CA ARG A 787 23.94 25.71 0.51
C ARG A 787 24.35 24.72 1.61
N LYS A 788 23.88 24.91 2.83
CA LYS A 788 23.91 23.88 3.85
C LYS A 788 22.95 22.78 3.46
N THR A 789 23.44 21.76 2.77
CA THR A 789 22.77 20.47 2.63
C THR A 789 22.95 19.72 3.94
N GLY A 790 21.91 19.64 4.74
CA GLY A 790 21.91 18.79 5.91
C GLY A 790 21.02 19.38 7.01
N PHE A 791 20.09 18.57 7.47
CA PHE A 791 19.48 18.76 8.77
C PHE A 791 20.58 18.68 9.84
N GLY A 792 21.17 19.83 10.19
CA GLY A 792 22.07 19.96 11.33
C GLY A 792 21.24 20.14 12.58
N PHE A 793 21.30 19.22 13.52
CA PHE A 793 20.91 19.46 14.88
C PHE A 793 21.67 20.68 15.40
N ALA A 794 20.95 21.71 15.80
CA ALA A 794 21.55 22.86 16.47
C ALA A 794 22.29 22.37 17.72
N LYS A 795 23.61 22.50 17.74
CA LYS A 795 24.40 22.38 18.97
C LYS A 795 23.92 23.51 19.91
N LYS A 796 23.21 23.15 20.95
CA LYS A 796 23.04 24.03 22.11
C LYS A 796 24.44 24.27 22.68
N GLN A 797 24.90 25.51 22.70
CA GLN A 797 26.03 25.92 23.46
C GLN A 797 25.73 25.63 24.95
N ALA A 798 26.63 24.86 25.57
CA ALA A 798 26.63 24.73 27.01
C ALA A 798 26.96 26.10 27.64
N VAL A 799 26.02 26.62 28.36
CA VAL A 799 26.28 27.74 29.31
C VAL A 799 26.92 27.07 30.51
N GLY A 800 28.18 27.38 30.72
CA GLY A 800 28.87 27.02 31.95
C GLY A 800 28.20 27.67 33.15
N VAL A 801 27.89 26.89 34.16
CA VAL A 801 27.66 27.38 35.53
C VAL A 801 28.91 27.02 36.31
N GLU A 802 29.67 28.07 36.65
CA GLU A 802 30.67 28.00 37.71
C GLU A 802 29.94 27.98 39.08
N THR A 803 30.51 27.20 39.96
CA THR A 803 30.29 26.88 41.38
C THR A 803 29.18 25.88 41.69
#